data_b56bf3c0cb824bfbc875e9c23c6c1684
#
_entry.id   b56bf3c0cb824bfbc875e9c23c6c1684
#
_cell.length_a   1.000
_cell.length_b   1.000
_cell.length_c   1.000
_cell.angle_alpha   90.00
_cell.angle_beta   90.00
_cell.angle_gamma   90.00
#
_symmetry.space_group_name_H-M   'P 1'
#
loop_
_entity.id
_entity.type
_entity.pdbx_description
1 polymer ?
#
loop_
_entity_poly.entity_id
_entity_poly.type
_entity_poly.pdbx_seq_one_letter_code
_entity_poly.pdbx_strand_id
1 'polypeptide(L)'
;MKRVTLLLSLFAIATGMMAQSTKPITLEDIWAKGTFAPRGIAAISSMNDGEHYCVLTRNGIEQYSYKTGEKVTTICAFNGPSMGIKAKPLPPMESYVFSSDEKKILLSSGFEPIYRHSGVSDYWVYTIADGTFEKISQNGKQRLTTLSPDGTKVAFVRDNNLFYMDLDTKEEHQITNDGRVNEIINGTTDWVYEEEFAITQGFYWSPDSRRIAYYRFDESKVKEYSMQMWGDLYPQDYTYKYPKAGEDNSVVDIYIYTLASNQSMRLETGSENDQYLPRMQWTNDPNTLAFMRMNRLQNTMELLTANAFTGHIRTIYKEIDYAYVEVPETWRFLSDGKTFLITSERDGFNHIYLYGLDGNLVRQITTGNYDVVDICGIDEKNQKIYYRSHESSPINTDLYVIDFKGKKKVCLNYDVNNKLNAGYGADGVIDNKYIMGSYNANFSEGCKYYICTFSSANKPPRYTLHDAKGNLVKVLQDNAPLQNKLVEYGAEKKEFGVLTTSENVDLLYYIIKPADFDENKQYPLFIYVYGGPGNQQVTNSYGYSDYNWFRMLAQKGYVVACFDGRGTGGRGAGFKKCTYRNLGYLECKDAIEAAQWFGRKAWIDENRIGIFGWSFGGYLSSLCILKGNDVFKSAIAVAPVTTWRYYDNIYTERFLQRPQDNVEGYDSNSPLNFADRLKGNYLLVHGTGDDNVHFQNAIDLITALEKAGKQFEMRVYPNKNHGIYGGNTRLNLYQLMTDFIERKL
;
A
#
# COMPACT_ATOMS: atom_id res chain seq x y z
N MET A 1 46.22 23.96 -75.74
CA MET A 1 44.89 23.77 -75.21
C MET A 1 44.75 22.35 -74.67
N LYS A 2 44.95 22.22 -73.36
CA LYS A 2 44.84 20.96 -72.65
C LYS A 2 43.61 20.98 -71.78
N ARG A 3 42.65 20.06 -72.02
CA ARG A 3 41.47 19.82 -71.25
C ARG A 3 41.88 19.03 -69.98
N VAL A 4 41.60 19.57 -68.80
CA VAL A 4 41.72 18.89 -67.52
C VAL A 4 40.33 18.36 -67.17
N THR A 5 40.18 17.03 -67.12
CA THR A 5 38.98 16.32 -66.70
C THR A 5 39.10 16.11 -65.18
N LEU A 6 38.16 16.72 -64.41
CA LEU A 6 38.05 16.57 -62.97
C LEU A 6 37.13 15.39 -62.69
N LEU A 7 37.66 14.29 -62.13
CA LEU A 7 36.86 13.18 -61.60
C LEU A 7 36.43 13.56 -60.17
N LEU A 8 35.12 13.76 -59.96
CA LEU A 8 34.49 13.80 -58.64
C LEU A 8 34.18 12.37 -58.18
N SER A 9 34.94 11.86 -57.23
CA SER A 9 34.62 10.64 -56.51
C SER A 9 33.63 10.98 -55.36
N LEU A 10 32.37 10.59 -55.52
CA LEU A 10 31.37 10.59 -54.43
C LEU A 10 31.74 9.45 -53.44
N PHE A 11 32.27 9.80 -52.30
CA PHE A 11 32.24 8.92 -51.14
C PHE A 11 30.86 8.98 -50.50
N ALA A 12 30.00 8.00 -50.76
CA ALA A 12 28.79 7.78 -49.97
C ALA A 12 29.22 7.20 -48.61
N ILE A 13 29.27 8.05 -47.59
CA ILE A 13 29.36 7.59 -46.20
C ILE A 13 27.99 7.04 -45.85
N ALA A 14 27.81 5.73 -45.98
CA ALA A 14 26.74 5.00 -45.36
C ALA A 14 27.00 4.99 -43.84
N THR A 15 26.44 5.96 -43.15
CA THR A 15 26.28 5.85 -41.70
C THR A 15 25.25 4.77 -41.45
N GLY A 16 25.69 3.51 -41.41
CA GLY A 16 24.90 2.45 -40.82
C GLY A 16 24.68 2.82 -39.35
N MET A 17 23.49 3.25 -38.98
CA MET A 17 23.03 3.13 -37.63
C MET A 17 23.08 1.63 -37.30
N MET A 18 24.18 1.18 -36.67
CA MET A 18 24.16 -0.10 -36.01
C MET A 18 23.09 0.06 -34.93
N ALA A 19 21.96 -0.61 -35.11
CA ALA A 19 21.03 -0.82 -34.02
C ALA A 19 21.85 -1.43 -32.89
N GLN A 20 22.04 -0.67 -31.81
CA GLN A 20 22.73 -1.14 -30.63
C GLN A 20 21.92 -2.33 -30.16
N SER A 21 22.47 -3.56 -30.24
CA SER A 21 21.77 -4.75 -29.80
C SER A 21 21.45 -4.57 -28.31
N THR A 22 20.16 -4.44 -28.04
CA THR A 22 19.67 -4.27 -26.66
C THR A 22 19.88 -5.58 -25.91
N LYS A 23 20.26 -5.46 -24.65
CA LYS A 23 20.44 -6.61 -23.76
C LYS A 23 19.07 -7.15 -23.35
N PRO A 24 18.83 -8.47 -23.45
CA PRO A 24 17.54 -9.03 -23.01
C PRO A 24 17.39 -8.93 -21.49
N ILE A 25 16.20 -8.62 -21.03
CA ILE A 25 15.81 -8.70 -19.63
C ILE A 25 15.65 -10.18 -19.26
N THR A 26 16.25 -10.61 -18.12
CA THR A 26 16.14 -11.98 -17.63
C THR A 26 15.42 -12.01 -16.26
N LEU A 27 14.86 -13.16 -15.89
CA LEU A 27 14.25 -13.35 -14.59
C LEU A 27 15.25 -13.21 -13.44
N GLU A 28 16.50 -13.62 -13.68
CA GLU A 28 17.59 -13.44 -12.70
C GLU A 28 17.92 -11.96 -12.50
N ASP A 29 17.88 -11.15 -13.55
CA ASP A 29 18.10 -9.70 -13.43
C ASP A 29 16.99 -9.04 -12.59
N ILE A 30 15.75 -9.53 -12.70
CA ILE A 30 14.59 -9.02 -11.96
C ILE A 30 14.61 -9.50 -10.50
N TRP A 31 14.68 -10.84 -10.29
CA TRP A 31 14.36 -11.45 -9.01
C TRP A 31 15.56 -11.85 -8.16
N ALA A 32 16.73 -12.07 -8.77
CA ALA A 32 17.93 -12.50 -8.03
C ALA A 32 18.94 -11.37 -7.85
N LYS A 33 19.19 -10.56 -8.90
CA LYS A 33 20.23 -9.53 -8.88
C LYS A 33 19.73 -8.14 -8.48
N GLY A 34 18.42 -7.90 -8.53
CA GLY A 34 17.84 -6.57 -8.29
C GLY A 34 18.35 -5.51 -9.28
N THR A 35 18.63 -5.92 -10.54
CA THR A 35 19.27 -5.07 -11.56
C THR A 35 18.47 -3.77 -11.81
N PHE A 36 17.16 -3.82 -11.67
CA PHE A 36 16.22 -2.72 -11.92
C PHE A 36 15.66 -2.08 -10.64
N ALA A 37 16.26 -2.37 -9.48
CA ALA A 37 15.82 -1.76 -8.22
C ALA A 37 16.23 -0.28 -8.17
N PRO A 38 15.29 0.65 -7.95
CA PRO A 38 15.62 2.05 -7.77
C PRO A 38 16.30 2.28 -6.41
N ARG A 39 17.16 3.28 -6.34
CA ARG A 39 17.69 3.77 -5.07
C ARG A 39 16.69 4.74 -4.46
N GLY A 40 16.39 4.57 -3.18
CA GLY A 40 15.54 5.45 -2.39
C GLY A 40 16.32 6.22 -1.34
N ILE A 41 15.63 7.09 -0.61
CA ILE A 41 16.08 7.69 0.64
C ILE A 41 15.19 7.12 1.73
N ALA A 42 15.77 6.33 2.64
CA ALA A 42 15.01 5.62 3.66
C ALA A 42 14.79 6.48 4.91
N ALA A 43 13.63 6.31 5.55
CA ALA A 43 13.32 6.79 6.89
C ALA A 43 13.67 8.29 7.09
N ILE A 44 13.11 9.16 6.23
CA ILE A 44 13.24 10.61 6.38
C ILE A 44 12.37 11.07 7.56
N SER A 45 12.96 11.72 8.55
CA SER A 45 12.28 12.34 9.69
C SER A 45 12.64 13.81 9.77
N SER A 46 11.65 14.70 9.72
CA SER A 46 11.88 16.12 9.99
C SER A 46 12.21 16.35 11.46
N MET A 47 13.11 17.27 11.73
CA MET A 47 13.33 17.76 13.08
C MET A 47 12.33 18.89 13.43
N ASN A 48 12.13 19.10 14.72
CA ASN A 48 11.18 20.08 15.28
C ASN A 48 11.46 21.52 14.84
N ASP A 49 12.71 21.83 14.50
CA ASP A 49 13.07 23.16 14.00
C ASP A 49 12.53 23.46 12.59
N GLY A 50 12.13 22.41 11.84
CA GLY A 50 11.68 22.48 10.47
C GLY A 50 12.75 22.96 9.48
N GLU A 51 14.01 23.00 9.90
CA GLU A 51 15.18 23.41 9.12
C GLU A 51 16.11 22.22 8.81
N HIS A 52 15.97 21.13 9.58
CA HIS A 52 16.77 19.91 9.44
C HIS A 52 15.92 18.66 9.31
N TYR A 53 16.48 17.64 8.67
CA TYR A 53 15.92 16.29 8.62
C TYR A 53 16.99 15.25 8.87
N CYS A 54 16.56 14.10 9.33
CA CYS A 54 17.44 12.95 9.58
C CYS A 54 17.12 11.79 8.63
N VAL A 55 18.15 10.97 8.37
CA VAL A 55 18.05 9.75 7.55
C VAL A 55 18.75 8.63 8.28
N LEU A 56 18.16 7.43 8.23
CA LEU A 56 18.80 6.21 8.70
C LEU A 56 19.76 5.69 7.62
N THR A 57 21.03 5.52 7.98
CA THR A 57 22.05 4.92 7.12
C THR A 57 22.66 3.69 7.80
N ARG A 58 23.47 2.94 7.07
CA ARG A 58 24.23 1.80 7.65
C ARG A 58 25.20 2.23 8.76
N ASN A 59 25.64 3.49 8.73
CA ASN A 59 26.65 4.00 9.66
C ASN A 59 26.06 4.74 10.85
N GLY A 60 24.75 5.06 10.81
CA GLY A 60 24.09 5.82 11.86
C GLY A 60 22.94 6.67 11.37
N ILE A 61 22.49 7.56 12.23
CA ILE A 61 21.46 8.57 11.93
C ILE A 61 22.19 9.86 11.56
N GLU A 62 22.00 10.29 10.31
CA GLU A 62 22.66 11.45 9.73
C GLU A 62 21.67 12.61 9.60
N GLN A 63 22.08 13.80 10.03
CA GLN A 63 21.31 15.04 9.94
C GLN A 63 21.71 15.84 8.70
N TYR A 64 20.70 16.36 8.01
CA TYR A 64 20.85 17.19 6.81
C TYR A 64 20.08 18.50 6.98
N SER A 65 20.56 19.56 6.30
CA SER A 65 19.84 20.83 6.25
C SER A 65 18.84 20.84 5.10
N TYR A 66 17.58 21.22 5.35
CA TYR A 66 16.60 21.48 4.30
C TYR A 66 16.99 22.67 3.41
N LYS A 67 17.67 23.65 3.97
CA LYS A 67 18.06 24.86 3.22
C LYS A 67 19.08 24.57 2.11
N THR A 68 19.93 23.57 2.28
CA THR A 68 21.02 23.28 1.34
C THR A 68 21.00 21.86 0.81
N GLY A 69 20.32 20.94 1.50
CA GLY A 69 20.38 19.50 1.24
C GLY A 69 21.73 18.87 1.57
N GLU A 70 22.60 19.56 2.32
CA GLU A 70 23.90 19.05 2.71
C GLU A 70 23.85 18.42 4.09
N LYS A 71 24.71 17.41 4.30
CA LYS A 71 24.90 16.77 5.59
C LYS A 71 25.49 17.77 6.58
N VAL A 72 24.88 17.87 7.75
CA VAL A 72 25.33 18.73 8.85
C VAL A 72 26.20 17.93 9.83
N THR A 73 25.67 16.78 10.30
CA THR A 73 26.38 15.94 11.29
C THR A 73 25.85 14.51 11.27
N THR A 74 26.48 13.65 12.06
CA THR A 74 25.94 12.34 12.43
C THR A 74 25.50 12.41 13.88
N ILE A 75 24.19 12.32 14.15
CA ILE A 75 23.63 12.43 15.51
C ILE A 75 23.92 11.17 16.31
N CYS A 76 23.76 10.00 15.66
CA CYS A 76 23.95 8.70 16.30
C CYS A 76 24.81 7.84 15.36
N ALA A 77 26.03 7.50 15.77
CA ALA A 77 26.92 6.63 14.99
C ALA A 77 26.84 5.18 15.52
N PHE A 78 26.63 4.22 14.61
CA PHE A 78 26.55 2.79 15.00
C PHE A 78 27.93 2.12 15.07
N ASN A 79 28.96 2.73 14.51
CA ASN A 79 30.35 2.27 14.52
C ASN A 79 31.24 3.45 14.91
N GLY A 80 31.54 3.63 16.19
CA GLY A 80 32.41 4.75 16.61
C GLY A 80 33.05 4.57 17.98
N PRO A 81 34.07 5.40 18.32
CA PRO A 81 34.80 5.35 19.60
C PRO A 81 33.91 5.62 20.84
N SER A 82 32.77 6.26 20.67
CA SER A 82 31.77 6.49 21.73
C SER A 82 31.14 5.20 22.26
N MET A 83 31.31 4.07 21.59
CA MET A 83 30.81 2.76 22.02
C MET A 83 31.70 2.03 23.02
N GLY A 84 32.72 2.67 23.63
CA GLY A 84 33.61 2.06 24.59
C GLY A 84 34.32 0.80 24.04
N ILE A 85 35.61 0.66 24.25
CA ILE A 85 36.51 -0.39 23.69
C ILE A 85 36.07 -1.85 24.01
N LYS A 86 34.97 -2.06 24.76
CA LYS A 86 34.44 -3.38 25.14
C LYS A 86 32.98 -3.65 24.73
N ALA A 87 32.30 -2.74 24.01
CA ALA A 87 30.93 -2.97 23.61
C ALA A 87 30.86 -3.95 22.43
N LYS A 88 29.95 -4.93 22.51
CA LYS A 88 29.58 -5.75 21.33
C LYS A 88 29.07 -4.82 20.23
N PRO A 89 29.38 -5.09 18.96
CA PRO A 89 28.79 -4.32 17.87
C PRO A 89 27.26 -4.34 18.00
N LEU A 90 26.64 -3.17 17.80
CA LEU A 90 25.17 -3.09 17.73
C LEU A 90 24.68 -3.91 16.55
N PRO A 91 23.50 -4.57 16.68
CA PRO A 91 22.86 -5.19 15.54
C PRO A 91 22.50 -4.11 14.50
N PRO A 92 22.28 -4.49 13.23
CA PRO A 92 21.76 -3.54 12.24
C PRO A 92 20.45 -2.91 12.73
N MET A 93 20.40 -1.58 12.78
CA MET A 93 19.20 -0.84 13.14
C MET A 93 18.29 -0.72 11.92
N GLU A 94 16.99 -0.94 12.13
CA GLU A 94 15.96 -1.02 11.08
C GLU A 94 15.02 0.18 11.07
N SER A 95 14.82 0.80 12.24
CA SER A 95 14.01 2.02 12.37
C SER A 95 14.53 2.93 13.48
N TYR A 96 14.09 4.19 13.48
CA TYR A 96 14.35 5.15 14.53
C TYR A 96 13.20 6.15 14.68
N VAL A 97 12.99 6.64 15.90
CA VAL A 97 12.05 7.71 16.23
C VAL A 97 12.65 8.58 17.32
N PHE A 98 12.61 9.91 17.13
CA PHE A 98 13.03 10.85 18.17
C PHE A 98 11.99 10.98 19.28
N SER A 99 12.45 11.26 20.50
CA SER A 99 11.58 11.83 21.55
C SER A 99 11.08 13.21 21.12
N SER A 100 9.95 13.66 21.67
CA SER A 100 9.37 14.96 21.29
C SER A 100 10.30 16.15 21.56
N ASP A 101 11.20 16.04 22.54
CA ASP A 101 12.24 17.04 22.84
C ASP A 101 13.55 16.81 22.08
N GLU A 102 13.60 15.79 21.20
CA GLU A 102 14.76 15.39 20.38
C GLU A 102 16.04 15.08 21.18
N LYS A 103 15.94 14.71 22.46
CA LYS A 103 17.11 14.34 23.27
C LYS A 103 17.39 12.84 23.28
N LYS A 104 16.40 12.02 22.94
CA LYS A 104 16.50 10.56 22.87
C LYS A 104 16.07 10.05 21.51
N ILE A 105 16.58 8.90 21.11
CA ILE A 105 16.18 8.19 19.91
C ILE A 105 15.81 6.76 20.30
N LEU A 106 14.60 6.36 19.97
CA LEU A 106 14.16 4.96 20.04
C LEU A 106 14.56 4.28 18.74
N LEU A 107 15.25 3.15 18.84
CA LEU A 107 15.77 2.36 17.73
C LEU A 107 15.22 0.94 17.79
N SER A 108 14.99 0.32 16.64
CA SER A 108 14.62 -1.10 16.56
C SER A 108 15.63 -1.92 15.76
N SER A 109 15.72 -3.21 16.10
CA SER A 109 16.58 -4.18 15.43
C SER A 109 16.01 -5.60 15.51
N GLY A 110 16.42 -6.47 14.58
CA GLY A 110 16.09 -7.89 14.61
C GLY A 110 14.59 -8.16 14.49
N PHE A 111 13.94 -7.51 13.54
CA PHE A 111 12.52 -7.68 13.25
C PHE A 111 12.20 -9.14 12.85
N GLU A 112 11.19 -9.70 13.49
CA GLU A 112 10.59 -10.99 13.16
C GLU A 112 9.11 -10.76 12.83
N PRO A 113 8.67 -11.03 11.59
CA PRO A 113 7.29 -10.80 11.19
C PRO A 113 6.34 -11.78 11.88
N ILE A 114 5.14 -11.32 12.23
CA ILE A 114 4.02 -12.15 12.69
C ILE A 114 3.02 -12.29 11.54
N TYR A 115 2.45 -11.17 11.08
CA TYR A 115 1.54 -11.09 9.94
C TYR A 115 2.06 -10.08 8.90
N ARG A 116 1.19 -9.56 8.04
CA ARG A 116 1.56 -8.64 6.95
C ARG A 116 2.27 -7.37 7.44
N HIS A 117 1.80 -6.78 8.56
CA HIS A 117 2.24 -5.49 9.07
C HIS A 117 2.88 -5.57 10.45
N SER A 118 2.62 -6.63 11.19
CA SER A 118 3.08 -6.80 12.57
C SER A 118 4.32 -7.67 12.70
N GLY A 119 5.04 -7.46 13.77
CA GLY A 119 6.20 -8.26 14.15
C GLY A 119 6.70 -7.89 15.53
N VAL A 120 7.76 -8.57 15.94
CA VAL A 120 8.50 -8.31 17.19
C VAL A 120 9.91 -7.86 16.87
N SER A 121 10.47 -6.97 17.69
CA SER A 121 11.84 -6.47 17.58
C SER A 121 12.48 -6.31 18.95
N ASP A 122 13.79 -6.23 19.00
CA ASP A 122 14.54 -5.65 20.10
C ASP A 122 14.53 -4.12 19.95
N TYR A 123 14.33 -3.40 21.06
CA TYR A 123 14.32 -1.95 21.08
C TYR A 123 15.40 -1.38 21.98
N TRP A 124 15.90 -0.22 21.60
CA TRP A 124 16.99 0.49 22.23
C TRP A 124 16.66 1.96 22.36
N VAL A 125 17.08 2.58 23.47
CA VAL A 125 17.08 4.04 23.60
C VAL A 125 18.51 4.54 23.52
N TYR A 126 18.74 5.50 22.64
CA TYR A 126 19.99 6.25 22.53
C TYR A 126 19.78 7.63 23.13
N THR A 127 20.58 7.99 24.15
CA THR A 127 20.60 9.34 24.74
C THR A 127 21.64 10.18 24.03
N ILE A 128 21.23 11.27 23.38
CA ILE A 128 22.11 12.06 22.50
C ILE A 128 23.21 12.77 23.30
N ALA A 129 22.89 13.25 24.52
CA ALA A 129 23.81 14.07 25.32
C ALA A 129 25.09 13.34 25.74
N ASP A 130 25.01 12.06 26.04
CA ASP A 130 26.11 11.24 26.54
C ASP A 130 26.51 10.08 25.61
N GLY A 131 25.73 9.86 24.55
CA GLY A 131 26.00 8.82 23.57
C GLY A 131 25.73 7.40 24.07
N THR A 132 24.89 7.22 25.09
CA THR A 132 24.60 5.91 25.67
C THR A 132 23.51 5.18 24.91
N PHE A 133 23.69 3.85 24.71
CA PHE A 133 22.70 2.92 24.18
C PHE A 133 22.19 1.99 25.27
N GLU A 134 20.89 1.93 25.47
CA GLU A 134 20.28 1.06 26.45
C GLU A 134 19.17 0.22 25.81
N LYS A 135 19.25 -1.11 26.01
CA LYS A 135 18.20 -2.02 25.57
C LYS A 135 16.97 -1.85 26.47
N ILE A 136 15.77 -1.73 25.90
CA ILE A 136 14.52 -1.49 26.63
C ILE A 136 14.19 -2.65 27.56
N SER A 137 14.21 -3.88 27.07
CA SER A 137 13.87 -5.02 27.91
C SER A 137 14.82 -6.18 27.69
N GLN A 138 15.11 -6.92 28.75
CA GLN A 138 15.85 -8.19 28.74
C GLN A 138 14.89 -9.40 28.72
N ASN A 139 13.57 -9.16 28.82
CA ASN A 139 12.53 -10.18 28.98
C ASN A 139 11.92 -10.64 27.63
N GLY A 140 12.70 -10.56 26.55
CA GLY A 140 12.26 -10.95 25.20
C GLY A 140 12.00 -9.74 24.29
N LYS A 141 11.62 -10.02 23.05
CA LYS A 141 11.27 -9.00 22.05
C LYS A 141 9.95 -8.32 22.38
N GLN A 142 9.80 -7.09 21.88
CA GLN A 142 8.62 -6.26 22.09
C GLN A 142 7.92 -5.99 20.74
N ARG A 143 6.65 -5.62 20.83
CA ARG A 143 5.86 -5.08 19.71
C ARG A 143 5.57 -3.61 20.00
N LEU A 144 5.63 -2.77 18.95
CA LEU A 144 5.05 -1.42 18.94
C LEU A 144 5.62 -0.47 20.01
N THR A 145 6.86 -0.67 20.41
CA THR A 145 7.49 0.18 21.45
C THR A 145 7.41 1.65 21.06
N THR A 146 6.88 2.48 21.95
CA THR A 146 6.59 3.91 21.71
C THR A 146 7.01 4.75 22.90
N LEU A 147 7.79 5.82 22.67
CA LEU A 147 8.15 6.81 23.70
C LEU A 147 6.91 7.58 24.18
N SER A 148 6.86 7.89 25.47
CA SER A 148 5.92 8.88 26.00
C SER A 148 6.24 10.27 25.42
N PRO A 149 5.26 11.18 25.29
CA PRO A 149 5.51 12.54 24.79
C PRO A 149 6.56 13.32 25.59
N ASP A 150 6.67 13.10 26.89
CA ASP A 150 7.70 13.72 27.75
C ASP A 150 9.09 13.04 27.66
N GLY A 151 9.20 11.94 26.88
CA GLY A 151 10.46 11.21 26.68
C GLY A 151 11.00 10.48 27.93
N THR A 152 10.20 10.35 29.01
CA THR A 152 10.64 9.71 30.25
C THR A 152 10.30 8.21 30.32
N LYS A 153 9.37 7.74 29.50
CA LYS A 153 8.87 6.37 29.50
C LYS A 153 8.76 5.79 28.09
N VAL A 154 8.69 4.48 28.01
CA VAL A 154 8.28 3.73 26.82
C VAL A 154 7.14 2.79 27.15
N ALA A 155 6.19 2.63 26.24
CA ALA A 155 5.18 1.59 26.34
C ALA A 155 5.36 0.60 25.20
N PHE A 156 5.00 -0.65 25.43
CA PHE A 156 5.14 -1.73 24.44
C PHE A 156 4.19 -2.90 24.75
N VAL A 157 4.01 -3.77 23.78
CA VAL A 157 3.28 -5.03 23.93
C VAL A 157 4.25 -6.20 23.95
N ARG A 158 4.03 -7.14 24.87
CA ARG A 158 4.69 -8.44 24.96
C ARG A 158 3.67 -9.48 25.42
N ASP A 159 3.64 -10.64 24.75
CA ASP A 159 2.75 -11.75 25.08
C ASP A 159 1.28 -11.32 25.23
N ASN A 160 0.79 -10.54 24.27
CA ASN A 160 -0.55 -9.95 24.22
C ASN A 160 -0.93 -9.07 25.46
N ASN A 161 0.06 -8.63 26.22
CA ASN A 161 -0.13 -7.71 27.33
C ASN A 161 0.61 -6.38 27.12
N LEU A 162 0.00 -5.33 27.63
CA LEU A 162 0.54 -3.96 27.56
C LEU A 162 1.42 -3.69 28.79
N PHE A 163 2.56 -3.09 28.53
CA PHE A 163 3.55 -2.69 29.53
C PHE A 163 4.00 -1.26 29.31
N TYR A 164 4.53 -0.62 30.33
CA TYR A 164 5.40 0.54 30.19
C TYR A 164 6.65 0.39 31.07
N MET A 165 7.72 1.05 30.67
CA MET A 165 8.96 1.13 31.44
C MET A 165 9.33 2.59 31.65
N ASP A 166 9.70 2.93 32.90
CA ASP A 166 10.31 4.20 33.22
C ASP A 166 11.80 4.17 32.85
N LEU A 167 12.22 5.14 32.01
CA LEU A 167 13.58 5.16 31.46
C LEU A 167 14.66 5.59 32.48
N ASP A 168 14.28 6.26 33.56
CA ASP A 168 15.23 6.68 34.62
C ASP A 168 15.42 5.58 35.65
N THR A 169 14.32 5.01 36.17
CA THR A 169 14.38 3.96 37.22
C THR A 169 14.62 2.55 36.63
N LYS A 170 14.36 2.35 35.35
CA LYS A 170 14.39 1.06 34.62
C LYS A 170 13.33 0.06 35.14
N GLU A 171 12.32 0.53 35.86
CA GLU A 171 11.22 -0.30 36.28
C GLU A 171 10.23 -0.58 35.15
N GLU A 172 9.95 -1.86 34.92
CA GLU A 172 8.94 -2.33 33.97
C GLU A 172 7.62 -2.55 34.72
N HIS A 173 6.55 -1.91 34.27
CA HIS A 173 5.22 -2.00 34.83
C HIS A 173 4.27 -2.70 33.89
N GLN A 174 3.63 -3.76 34.34
CA GLN A 174 2.61 -4.47 33.57
C GLN A 174 1.25 -3.80 33.81
N ILE A 175 0.62 -3.35 32.68
CA ILE A 175 -0.70 -2.69 32.70
C ILE A 175 -1.82 -3.73 32.63
N THR A 176 -1.69 -4.75 31.77
CA THR A 176 -2.67 -5.81 31.59
C THR A 176 -2.05 -7.17 31.84
N ASN A 177 -2.84 -8.14 32.33
CA ASN A 177 -2.35 -9.47 32.71
C ASN A 177 -3.26 -10.61 32.25
N ASP A 178 -4.25 -10.32 31.41
CA ASP A 178 -5.21 -11.29 30.89
C ASP A 178 -4.92 -11.69 29.44
N GLY A 179 -3.85 -11.15 28.85
CA GLY A 179 -3.43 -11.46 27.47
C GLY A 179 -3.13 -12.93 27.28
N ARG A 180 -3.71 -13.54 26.24
CA ARG A 180 -3.54 -14.95 25.85
C ARG A 180 -3.65 -15.10 24.35
N VAL A 181 -2.79 -15.95 23.77
CA VAL A 181 -2.85 -16.29 22.35
C VAL A 181 -4.21 -16.95 22.03
N ASN A 182 -4.83 -16.50 20.96
CA ASN A 182 -6.15 -16.93 20.48
C ASN A 182 -7.30 -16.73 21.46
N GLU A 183 -7.16 -15.83 22.45
CA GLU A 183 -8.22 -15.47 23.39
C GLU A 183 -8.29 -13.95 23.59
N ILE A 184 -7.25 -13.35 24.19
CA ILE A 184 -7.26 -11.93 24.60
C ILE A 184 -6.01 -11.22 24.09
N ILE A 185 -6.21 -10.06 23.47
CA ILE A 185 -5.13 -9.20 22.99
C ILE A 185 -5.29 -7.81 23.58
N ASN A 186 -4.21 -7.27 24.17
CA ASN A 186 -4.17 -5.93 24.73
C ASN A 186 -3.11 -5.08 24.04
N GLY A 187 -3.46 -3.86 23.63
CA GLY A 187 -2.52 -2.87 23.09
C GLY A 187 -2.01 -3.12 21.66
N THR A 188 -2.50 -4.15 21.02
CA THR A 188 -2.33 -4.41 19.57
C THR A 188 -3.65 -4.95 19.00
N THR A 189 -3.70 -5.37 17.76
CA THR A 189 -4.92 -5.81 17.09
C THR A 189 -4.92 -7.30 16.80
N ASP A 190 -6.11 -7.86 16.55
CA ASP A 190 -6.25 -9.19 15.98
C ASP A 190 -5.86 -9.21 14.48
N TRP A 191 -5.89 -10.39 13.88
CA TRP A 191 -5.48 -10.58 12.48
C TRP A 191 -6.33 -9.72 11.52
N VAL A 192 -7.66 -9.70 11.70
CA VAL A 192 -8.56 -9.06 10.73
C VAL A 192 -8.54 -7.53 10.79
N TYR A 193 -8.32 -6.93 11.97
CA TYR A 193 -8.12 -5.48 12.07
C TYR A 193 -6.77 -5.05 11.50
N GLU A 194 -5.72 -5.87 11.68
CA GLU A 194 -4.43 -5.62 11.04
C GLU A 194 -4.55 -5.63 9.52
N GLU A 195 -5.19 -6.66 8.96
CA GLU A 195 -5.31 -6.82 7.51
C GLU A 195 -6.23 -5.78 6.88
N GLU A 196 -7.42 -5.55 7.43
CA GLU A 196 -8.48 -4.82 6.75
C GLU A 196 -8.63 -3.35 7.15
N PHE A 197 -8.17 -2.98 8.34
CA PHE A 197 -8.08 -1.58 8.75
C PHE A 197 -6.66 -1.03 8.73
N ALA A 198 -5.67 -1.85 8.39
CA ALA A 198 -4.24 -1.50 8.34
C ALA A 198 -3.74 -0.87 9.66
N ILE A 199 -4.18 -1.41 10.80
CA ILE A 199 -3.73 -0.97 12.12
C ILE A 199 -3.07 -2.12 12.88
N THR A 200 -1.91 -1.84 13.46
CA THR A 200 -1.22 -2.72 14.41
C THR A 200 -1.09 -2.06 15.78
N GLN A 201 -0.93 -0.72 15.79
CA GLN A 201 -0.83 0.09 17.01
C GLN A 201 -2.17 0.13 17.73
N GLY A 202 -2.25 -0.57 18.85
CA GLY A 202 -3.47 -0.67 19.64
C GLY A 202 -3.41 0.11 20.96
N PHE A 203 -2.41 0.98 21.17
CA PHE A 203 -2.32 1.86 22.33
C PHE A 203 -1.71 3.21 22.00
N TYR A 204 -2.08 4.24 22.74
CA TYR A 204 -1.67 5.62 22.51
C TYR A 204 -1.46 6.38 23.81
N TRP A 205 -0.30 7.01 23.97
CA TRP A 205 -0.01 7.93 25.08
C TRP A 205 -0.87 9.19 24.96
N SER A 206 -1.40 9.67 26.09
CA SER A 206 -1.98 11.01 26.16
C SER A 206 -0.90 12.09 25.96
N PRO A 207 -1.24 13.27 25.39
CA PRO A 207 -0.26 14.35 25.16
C PRO A 207 0.52 14.79 26.41
N ASP A 208 -0.05 14.62 27.60
CA ASP A 208 0.59 14.94 28.88
C ASP A 208 1.36 13.76 29.51
N SER A 209 1.48 12.62 28.82
CA SER A 209 2.18 11.41 29.27
C SER A 209 1.62 10.75 30.53
N ARG A 210 0.39 11.12 30.96
CA ARG A 210 -0.19 10.63 32.20
C ARG A 210 -1.13 9.47 32.03
N ARG A 211 -1.55 9.17 30.78
CA ARG A 211 -2.49 8.10 30.48
C ARG A 211 -2.06 7.36 29.23
N ILE A 212 -2.56 6.12 29.11
CA ILE A 212 -2.48 5.30 27.90
C ILE A 212 -3.89 4.84 27.56
N ALA A 213 -4.39 5.20 26.37
CA ALA A 213 -5.59 4.60 25.82
C ALA A 213 -5.18 3.33 25.06
N TYR A 214 -5.95 2.24 25.20
CA TYR A 214 -5.63 0.99 24.52
C TYR A 214 -6.87 0.19 24.14
N TYR A 215 -6.74 -0.59 23.07
CA TYR A 215 -7.71 -1.60 22.69
C TYR A 215 -7.50 -2.89 23.49
N ARG A 216 -8.60 -3.53 23.81
CA ARG A 216 -8.66 -4.91 24.27
C ARG A 216 -9.57 -5.69 23.36
N PHE A 217 -9.04 -6.71 22.70
CA PHE A 217 -9.76 -7.64 21.84
C PHE A 217 -10.06 -8.92 22.63
N ASP A 218 -11.29 -9.34 22.64
CA ASP A 218 -11.72 -10.67 23.06
C ASP A 218 -12.08 -11.49 21.81
N GLU A 219 -11.15 -12.32 21.35
CA GLU A 219 -11.30 -13.18 20.18
C GLU A 219 -11.70 -14.61 20.56
N SER A 220 -12.12 -14.86 21.81
CA SER A 220 -12.43 -16.21 22.30
C SER A 220 -13.54 -16.91 21.51
N LYS A 221 -14.49 -16.14 20.96
CA LYS A 221 -15.60 -16.65 20.12
C LYS A 221 -15.26 -16.73 18.64
N VAL A 222 -14.20 -16.08 18.17
CA VAL A 222 -13.77 -16.13 16.79
C VAL A 222 -13.28 -17.54 16.47
N LYS A 223 -13.69 -18.09 15.33
CA LYS A 223 -13.29 -19.42 14.91
C LYS A 223 -11.81 -19.44 14.55
N GLU A 224 -11.19 -20.59 14.82
CA GLU A 224 -9.80 -20.86 14.46
C GLU A 224 -9.69 -21.42 13.05
N TYR A 225 -8.64 -21.03 12.37
CA TYR A 225 -8.17 -21.67 11.15
C TYR A 225 -6.81 -22.31 11.43
N SER A 226 -6.66 -23.59 11.02
CA SER A 226 -5.41 -24.33 11.14
C SER A 226 -4.86 -24.70 9.78
N MET A 227 -3.55 -24.51 9.60
CA MET A 227 -2.81 -24.97 8.42
C MET A 227 -1.55 -25.72 8.85
N GLN A 228 -1.15 -26.69 8.06
CA GLN A 228 0.04 -27.49 8.33
C GLN A 228 1.29 -26.80 7.79
N MET A 229 2.28 -26.66 8.66
CA MET A 229 3.63 -26.19 8.31
C MET A 229 4.56 -27.39 8.20
N TRP A 230 5.25 -27.51 7.08
CA TRP A 230 6.06 -28.64 6.67
C TRP A 230 7.55 -28.37 6.88
N GLY A 231 8.35 -29.39 7.10
CA GLY A 231 9.81 -29.29 7.21
C GLY A 231 10.41 -30.13 8.33
N ASP A 232 9.63 -30.39 9.38
CA ASP A 232 10.00 -31.30 10.45
C ASP A 232 9.58 -32.75 10.13
N LEU A 233 9.97 -33.71 11.01
CA LEU A 233 9.61 -35.11 10.88
C LEU A 233 8.08 -35.30 10.83
N TYR A 234 7.35 -34.52 11.60
CA TYR A 234 5.88 -34.41 11.54
C TYR A 234 5.53 -32.95 11.26
N PRO A 235 4.53 -32.66 10.40
CA PRO A 235 4.10 -31.29 10.18
C PRO A 235 3.57 -30.68 11.49
N GLN A 236 3.79 -29.36 11.65
CA GLN A 236 3.30 -28.60 12.78
C GLN A 236 2.01 -27.89 12.38
N ASP A 237 1.02 -27.87 13.26
CA ASP A 237 -0.19 -27.07 13.03
C ASP A 237 0.08 -25.62 13.43
N TYR A 238 -0.18 -24.70 12.51
CA TYR A 238 -0.24 -23.27 12.78
C TYR A 238 -1.70 -22.85 12.85
N THR A 239 -2.14 -22.46 14.05
CA THR A 239 -3.55 -22.15 14.35
C THR A 239 -3.68 -20.71 14.83
N TYR A 240 -4.61 -19.95 14.23
CA TYR A 240 -4.90 -18.58 14.57
C TYR A 240 -6.38 -18.25 14.36
N LYS A 241 -6.84 -17.13 14.93
CA LYS A 241 -8.22 -16.68 14.78
C LYS A 241 -8.42 -15.97 13.44
N TYR A 242 -9.43 -16.45 12.69
CA TYR A 242 -9.78 -15.89 11.38
C TYR A 242 -11.30 -15.89 11.22
N PRO A 243 -11.96 -14.72 11.32
CA PRO A 243 -13.41 -14.64 11.16
C PRO A 243 -13.78 -14.65 9.69
N LYS A 244 -14.31 -15.75 9.17
CA LYS A 244 -14.85 -15.82 7.81
C LYS A 244 -16.15 -15.02 7.70
N ALA A 245 -16.54 -14.67 6.46
CA ALA A 245 -17.77 -13.97 6.20
C ALA A 245 -18.98 -14.62 6.87
N GLY A 246 -19.78 -13.85 7.60
CA GLY A 246 -20.94 -14.31 8.37
C GLY A 246 -20.67 -14.84 9.76
N GLU A 247 -19.39 -15.02 10.14
CA GLU A 247 -18.98 -15.54 11.43
C GLU A 247 -18.74 -14.42 12.47
N ASP A 248 -18.58 -14.82 13.75
CA ASP A 248 -18.38 -13.88 14.85
C ASP A 248 -17.05 -13.13 14.74
N ASN A 249 -17.09 -11.84 15.08
CA ASN A 249 -15.91 -10.99 15.26
C ASN A 249 -15.40 -11.04 16.71
N SER A 250 -14.17 -10.53 16.91
CA SER A 250 -13.70 -10.15 18.24
C SER A 250 -14.62 -9.08 18.84
N VAL A 251 -14.87 -9.17 20.13
CA VAL A 251 -15.45 -8.05 20.91
C VAL A 251 -14.31 -7.08 21.25
N VAL A 252 -14.46 -5.83 20.83
CA VAL A 252 -13.40 -4.81 20.96
C VAL A 252 -13.84 -3.73 21.94
N ASP A 253 -13.03 -3.55 22.98
CA ASP A 253 -13.20 -2.50 24.00
C ASP A 253 -12.07 -1.49 23.94
N ILE A 254 -12.35 -0.26 24.38
CA ILE A 254 -11.34 0.78 24.60
C ILE A 254 -11.22 1.04 26.10
N TYR A 255 -10.00 1.06 26.57
CA TYR A 255 -9.66 1.39 27.96
C TYR A 255 -8.76 2.61 28.03
N ILE A 256 -8.84 3.35 29.14
CA ILE A 256 -7.91 4.43 29.48
C ILE A 256 -7.24 4.07 30.81
N TYR A 257 -5.95 3.76 30.76
CA TYR A 257 -5.11 3.53 31.91
C TYR A 257 -4.53 4.85 32.42
N THR A 258 -4.63 5.11 33.73
CA THR A 258 -4.07 6.29 34.42
C THR A 258 -2.87 5.87 35.24
N LEU A 259 -1.66 6.36 34.92
CA LEU A 259 -0.41 5.96 35.55
C LEU A 259 -0.41 6.23 37.07
N ALA A 260 -0.91 7.40 37.52
CA ALA A 260 -0.87 7.80 38.93
C ALA A 260 -1.73 6.91 39.85
N SER A 261 -2.80 6.31 39.33
CA SER A 261 -3.70 5.45 40.11
C SER A 261 -3.52 3.97 39.86
N ASN A 262 -2.76 3.59 38.81
CA ASN A 262 -2.65 2.21 38.29
C ASN A 262 -4.02 1.59 37.99
N GLN A 263 -4.97 2.38 37.45
CA GLN A 263 -6.32 1.94 37.15
C GLN A 263 -6.64 2.13 35.68
N SER A 264 -7.34 1.14 35.10
CA SER A 264 -7.93 1.21 33.77
C SER A 264 -9.43 1.46 33.87
N MET A 265 -9.93 2.43 33.11
CA MET A 265 -11.35 2.70 32.94
C MET A 265 -11.79 2.21 31.55
N ARG A 266 -12.79 1.32 31.49
CA ARG A 266 -13.43 0.90 30.23
C ARG A 266 -14.35 2.01 29.74
N LEU A 267 -14.31 2.31 28.44
CA LEU A 267 -15.27 3.22 27.81
C LEU A 267 -16.52 2.47 27.38
N GLU A 268 -17.69 3.07 27.62
CA GLU A 268 -18.97 2.53 27.16
C GLU A 268 -19.21 2.91 25.69
N THR A 269 -18.62 2.14 24.74
CA THR A 269 -18.64 2.43 23.31
C THR A 269 -20.00 2.19 22.62
N GLY A 270 -21.01 1.81 23.38
CA GLY A 270 -22.38 1.52 22.93
C GLY A 270 -22.87 0.17 23.45
N SER A 271 -24.16 -0.12 23.24
CA SER A 271 -24.79 -1.39 23.63
C SER A 271 -24.54 -2.52 22.62
N GLU A 272 -24.13 -2.19 21.41
CA GLU A 272 -23.87 -3.16 20.34
C GLU A 272 -22.41 -3.60 20.42
N ASN A 273 -22.18 -4.91 20.53
CA ASN A 273 -20.84 -5.50 20.54
C ASN A 273 -20.38 -5.95 19.15
N ASP A 274 -21.30 -6.16 18.22
CA ASP A 274 -21.00 -6.53 16.83
C ASP A 274 -20.78 -5.27 15.97
N GLN A 275 -19.71 -4.56 16.29
CA GLN A 275 -19.31 -3.27 15.71
C GLN A 275 -17.80 -3.24 15.51
N TYR A 276 -17.32 -2.25 14.74
CA TYR A 276 -15.89 -2.01 14.55
C TYR A 276 -15.45 -0.68 15.16
N LEU A 277 -14.23 -0.66 15.70
CA LEU A 277 -13.57 0.53 16.26
C LEU A 277 -12.25 0.77 15.49
N PRO A 278 -12.30 1.18 14.20
CA PRO A 278 -11.16 1.10 13.29
C PRO A 278 -10.06 2.14 13.53
N ARG A 279 -10.31 3.18 14.31
CA ARG A 279 -9.31 4.25 14.59
C ARG A 279 -9.49 4.80 15.99
N MET A 280 -8.37 5.16 16.63
CA MET A 280 -8.32 5.84 17.93
C MET A 280 -7.12 6.78 17.99
N GLN A 281 -7.27 7.96 18.55
CA GLN A 281 -6.18 8.88 18.87
C GLN A 281 -6.60 9.89 19.93
N TRP A 282 -5.63 10.42 20.68
CA TRP A 282 -5.90 11.58 21.52
C TRP A 282 -6.09 12.84 20.69
N THR A 283 -6.95 13.74 21.14
CA THR A 283 -7.00 15.10 20.60
C THR A 283 -5.80 15.90 21.16
N ASN A 284 -5.70 17.19 20.82
CA ASN A 284 -4.69 18.06 21.43
C ASN A 284 -4.97 18.35 22.93
N ASP A 285 -6.20 18.08 23.40
CA ASP A 285 -6.54 18.09 24.83
C ASP A 285 -6.26 16.71 25.44
N PRO A 286 -5.35 16.61 26.44
CA PRO A 286 -4.99 15.34 27.08
C PRO A 286 -6.16 14.68 27.84
N ASN A 287 -7.29 15.37 27.99
CA ASN A 287 -8.48 14.87 28.65
C ASN A 287 -9.53 14.34 27.67
N THR A 288 -9.26 14.39 26.38
CA THR A 288 -10.21 14.02 25.33
C THR A 288 -9.60 13.00 24.36
N LEU A 289 -10.09 11.77 24.44
CA LEU A 289 -9.78 10.70 23.48
C LEU A 289 -10.81 10.73 22.35
N ALA A 290 -10.37 10.58 21.11
CA ALA A 290 -11.24 10.42 19.95
C ALA A 290 -11.11 9.02 19.35
N PHE A 291 -12.22 8.45 18.89
CA PHE A 291 -12.23 7.15 18.23
C PHE A 291 -13.37 7.05 17.21
N MET A 292 -13.20 6.18 16.21
CA MET A 292 -14.22 5.87 15.23
C MET A 292 -14.99 4.62 15.62
N ARG A 293 -16.28 4.60 15.30
CA ARG A 293 -17.17 3.46 15.47
C ARG A 293 -17.92 3.21 14.17
N MET A 294 -17.98 1.97 13.74
CA MET A 294 -18.76 1.54 12.58
C MET A 294 -19.67 0.39 12.95
N ASN A 295 -20.85 0.34 12.33
CA ASN A 295 -21.70 -0.84 12.39
C ASN A 295 -21.07 -1.99 11.56
N ARG A 296 -21.52 -3.22 11.77
CA ARG A 296 -20.98 -4.40 11.06
C ARG A 296 -21.11 -4.30 9.54
N LEU A 297 -22.19 -3.72 9.02
CA LEU A 297 -22.36 -3.50 7.58
C LEU A 297 -21.42 -2.42 7.01
N GLN A 298 -20.68 -1.71 7.85
CA GLN A 298 -19.71 -0.66 7.48
C GLN A 298 -20.32 0.48 6.64
N ASN A 299 -21.63 0.65 6.69
CA ASN A 299 -22.34 1.69 5.97
C ASN A 299 -22.73 2.90 6.85
N THR A 300 -22.37 2.84 8.14
CA THR A 300 -22.51 3.94 9.09
C THR A 300 -21.24 4.06 9.90
N MET A 301 -20.62 5.23 9.87
CA MET A 301 -19.42 5.56 10.66
C MET A 301 -19.70 6.79 11.52
N GLU A 302 -19.26 6.74 12.78
CA GLU A 302 -19.31 7.84 13.71
C GLU A 302 -17.92 8.14 14.25
N LEU A 303 -17.57 9.42 14.35
CA LEU A 303 -16.41 9.89 15.11
C LEU A 303 -16.91 10.39 16.46
N LEU A 304 -16.37 9.80 17.53
CA LEU A 304 -16.77 10.05 18.90
C LEU A 304 -15.59 10.63 19.68
N THR A 305 -15.90 11.40 20.70
CA THR A 305 -14.93 11.83 21.73
C THR A 305 -15.37 11.33 23.10
N ALA A 306 -14.39 10.89 23.90
CA ALA A 306 -14.59 10.44 25.26
C ALA A 306 -13.78 11.32 26.24
N ASN A 307 -14.42 11.74 27.33
CA ASN A 307 -13.72 12.40 28.43
C ASN A 307 -12.91 11.38 29.23
N ALA A 308 -11.61 11.59 29.38
CA ALA A 308 -10.68 10.64 29.97
C ALA A 308 -10.83 10.46 31.51
N PHE A 309 -11.64 11.27 32.19
CA PHE A 309 -11.92 11.14 33.62
C PHE A 309 -13.27 10.51 33.92
N THR A 310 -14.29 10.86 33.10
CA THR A 310 -15.66 10.46 33.37
C THR A 310 -16.15 9.35 32.48
N GLY A 311 -15.44 9.07 31.40
CA GLY A 311 -15.87 8.13 30.35
C GLY A 311 -17.03 8.67 29.50
N HIS A 312 -17.50 9.92 29.71
CA HIS A 312 -18.61 10.48 28.93
C HIS A 312 -18.28 10.59 27.45
N ILE A 313 -19.12 10.00 26.61
CA ILE A 313 -18.91 9.92 25.15
C ILE A 313 -19.89 10.85 24.42
N ARG A 314 -19.40 11.50 23.36
CA ARG A 314 -20.19 12.37 22.49
C ARG A 314 -19.80 12.14 21.01
N THR A 315 -20.81 12.00 20.16
CA THR A 315 -20.60 11.96 18.69
C THR A 315 -20.34 13.36 18.18
N ILE A 316 -19.27 13.54 17.42
CA ILE A 316 -18.88 14.81 16.78
C ILE A 316 -18.95 14.78 15.26
N TYR A 317 -19.19 13.59 14.67
CA TYR A 317 -19.34 13.41 13.24
C TYR A 317 -20.04 12.11 12.93
N LYS A 318 -20.85 12.10 11.87
CA LYS A 318 -21.51 10.89 11.38
C LYS A 318 -21.54 10.89 9.86
N GLU A 319 -21.27 9.73 9.29
CA GLU A 319 -21.40 9.47 7.85
C GLU A 319 -22.19 8.20 7.60
N ILE A 320 -23.03 8.22 6.59
CA ILE A 320 -23.85 7.08 6.15
C ILE A 320 -23.75 7.01 4.63
N ASP A 321 -23.56 5.81 4.12
CA ASP A 321 -23.56 5.53 2.68
C ASP A 321 -24.53 4.39 2.38
N TYR A 322 -25.06 4.33 1.18
CA TYR A 322 -25.96 3.25 0.76
C TYR A 322 -25.22 1.91 0.62
N ALA A 323 -23.92 1.96 0.30
CA ALA A 323 -23.06 0.80 0.15
C ALA A 323 -22.19 0.63 1.41
N TYR A 324 -21.09 1.35 1.49
CA TYR A 324 -20.16 1.33 2.62
C TYR A 324 -19.45 2.68 2.76
N VAL A 325 -19.03 3.01 3.97
CA VAL A 325 -18.22 4.20 4.26
C VAL A 325 -16.77 3.78 4.31
N GLU A 326 -15.90 4.47 3.56
CA GLU A 326 -14.46 4.31 3.70
C GLU A 326 -13.99 4.86 5.04
N VAL A 327 -13.13 4.12 5.74
CA VAL A 327 -12.48 4.63 6.95
C VAL A 327 -11.47 5.69 6.54
N PRO A 328 -11.63 6.96 6.93
CA PRO A 328 -10.72 8.01 6.52
C PRO A 328 -9.30 7.75 7.06
N GLU A 329 -8.32 7.75 6.19
CA GLU A 329 -6.92 7.67 6.59
C GLU A 329 -6.44 8.98 7.20
N THR A 330 -7.00 10.09 6.74
CA THR A 330 -6.66 11.41 7.26
C THR A 330 -7.79 12.00 8.08
N TRP A 331 -7.53 12.14 9.38
CA TRP A 331 -8.32 12.89 10.34
C TRP A 331 -7.35 13.55 11.33
N ARG A 332 -7.41 14.88 11.46
CA ARG A 332 -6.44 15.68 12.21
C ARG A 332 -7.12 16.74 13.05
N PHE A 333 -6.94 16.69 14.37
CA PHE A 333 -7.36 17.76 15.27
C PHE A 333 -6.39 18.92 15.14
N LEU A 334 -6.91 20.15 14.97
CA LEU A 334 -6.08 21.32 14.81
C LEU A 334 -5.69 21.91 16.15
N SER A 335 -4.59 22.69 16.18
CA SER A 335 -4.04 23.29 17.39
C SER A 335 -4.94 24.35 18.04
N ASP A 336 -5.99 24.81 17.34
CA ASP A 336 -7.01 25.70 17.88
C ASP A 336 -7.88 25.04 18.96
N GLY A 337 -7.80 23.72 19.14
CA GLY A 337 -8.58 22.92 20.08
C GLY A 337 -10.09 22.93 19.82
N LYS A 338 -10.53 23.34 18.64
CA LYS A 338 -11.94 23.52 18.27
C LYS A 338 -12.33 22.83 16.98
N THR A 339 -11.40 22.61 16.06
CA THR A 339 -11.69 22.10 14.74
C THR A 339 -10.85 20.88 14.40
N PHE A 340 -11.31 20.10 13.40
CA PHE A 340 -10.57 18.97 12.83
C PHE A 340 -10.80 18.87 11.32
N LEU A 341 -9.82 18.34 10.62
CA LEU A 341 -9.90 17.96 9.22
C LEU A 341 -10.23 16.48 9.08
N ILE A 342 -11.06 16.14 8.11
CA ILE A 342 -11.40 14.75 7.77
C ILE A 342 -11.65 14.65 6.27
N THR A 343 -11.35 13.49 5.67
CA THR A 343 -11.71 13.20 4.28
C THR A 343 -13.00 12.40 4.21
N SER A 344 -13.80 12.59 3.16
CA SER A 344 -15.07 11.91 2.95
C SER A 344 -15.48 11.90 1.48
N GLU A 345 -16.18 10.84 1.06
CA GLU A 345 -16.73 10.64 -0.29
C GLU A 345 -18.19 11.11 -0.43
N ARG A 346 -18.75 11.82 0.55
CA ARG A 346 -20.19 12.16 0.67
C ARG A 346 -20.78 12.92 -0.52
N ASP A 347 -19.95 13.60 -1.32
CA ASP A 347 -20.40 14.32 -2.52
C ASP A 347 -20.09 13.57 -3.82
N GLY A 348 -19.67 12.30 -3.72
CA GLY A 348 -19.36 11.42 -4.85
C GLY A 348 -17.87 11.27 -5.14
N PHE A 349 -17.01 12.10 -4.54
CA PHE A 349 -15.54 12.01 -4.63
C PHE A 349 -14.94 12.23 -3.25
N ASN A 350 -13.72 11.71 -3.04
CA ASN A 350 -13.03 11.91 -1.78
C ASN A 350 -12.50 13.35 -1.67
N HIS A 351 -13.02 14.12 -0.70
CA HIS A 351 -12.67 15.51 -0.48
C HIS A 351 -12.31 15.82 0.98
N ILE A 352 -11.64 16.96 1.20
CA ILE A 352 -11.22 17.43 2.52
C ILE A 352 -12.32 18.33 3.09
N TYR A 353 -12.70 18.05 4.34
CA TYR A 353 -13.71 18.80 5.11
C TYR A 353 -13.12 19.30 6.42
N LEU A 354 -13.50 20.51 6.82
CA LEU A 354 -13.23 21.10 8.13
C LEU A 354 -14.50 21.09 8.98
N TYR A 355 -14.42 20.45 10.13
CA TYR A 355 -15.51 20.33 11.11
C TYR A 355 -15.14 20.99 12.44
N GLY A 356 -16.14 21.48 13.16
CA GLY A 356 -16.03 21.85 14.56
C GLY A 356 -16.14 20.64 15.47
N LEU A 357 -15.51 20.69 16.64
CA LEU A 357 -15.71 19.69 17.68
C LEU A 357 -17.16 19.68 18.23
N ASP A 358 -17.98 20.70 17.93
CA ASP A 358 -19.41 20.73 18.20
C ASP A 358 -20.25 19.89 17.21
N GLY A 359 -19.61 19.32 16.19
CA GLY A 359 -20.23 18.48 15.17
C GLY A 359 -20.70 19.26 13.93
N ASN A 360 -20.51 20.58 13.88
CA ASN A 360 -20.96 21.39 12.77
C ASN A 360 -19.92 21.39 11.62
N LEU A 361 -20.39 21.25 10.38
CA LEU A 361 -19.55 21.46 9.20
C LEU A 361 -19.17 22.95 9.11
N VAL A 362 -17.89 23.23 9.23
CA VAL A 362 -17.34 24.58 9.02
C VAL A 362 -17.20 24.85 7.53
N ARG A 363 -16.62 23.88 6.77
CA ARG A 363 -16.34 24.05 5.33
C ARG A 363 -15.95 22.77 4.64
N GLN A 364 -16.37 22.61 3.38
CA GLN A 364 -15.72 21.75 2.41
C GLN A 364 -14.53 22.53 1.80
N ILE A 365 -13.32 21.97 1.88
CA ILE A 365 -12.08 22.64 1.45
C ILE A 365 -11.80 22.38 -0.03
N THR A 366 -11.92 21.11 -0.47
CA THR A 366 -11.71 20.73 -1.87
C THR A 366 -13.04 20.33 -2.52
N THR A 367 -13.20 20.59 -3.80
CA THR A 367 -14.40 20.27 -4.58
C THR A 367 -14.03 19.97 -6.02
N GLY A 368 -14.80 19.14 -6.70
CA GLY A 368 -14.60 18.79 -8.11
C GLY A 368 -14.80 17.31 -8.39
N ASN A 369 -14.63 16.91 -9.63
CA ASN A 369 -14.82 15.51 -10.05
C ASN A 369 -13.46 14.76 -10.00
N TYR A 370 -12.85 14.71 -8.85
CA TYR A 370 -11.59 14.02 -8.60
C TYR A 370 -11.47 13.60 -7.13
N ASP A 371 -10.71 12.55 -6.89
CA ASP A 371 -10.43 12.09 -5.53
C ASP A 371 -9.18 12.77 -4.97
N VAL A 372 -9.26 13.29 -3.75
CA VAL A 372 -8.11 13.56 -2.89
C VAL A 372 -7.55 12.21 -2.43
N VAL A 373 -6.24 12.00 -2.62
CA VAL A 373 -5.56 10.79 -2.19
C VAL A 373 -5.26 10.85 -0.69
N ASP A 374 -4.56 11.91 -0.26
CA ASP A 374 -4.22 12.14 1.15
C ASP A 374 -3.86 13.61 1.43
N ILE A 375 -3.70 13.93 2.72
CA ILE A 375 -3.13 15.19 3.20
C ILE A 375 -1.67 14.92 3.61
N CYS A 376 -0.72 15.56 2.90
CA CYS A 376 0.72 15.42 3.13
C CYS A 376 1.27 16.38 4.19
N GLY A 377 0.63 17.54 4.40
CA GLY A 377 1.09 18.54 5.34
C GLY A 377 0.04 19.59 5.67
N ILE A 378 0.11 20.14 6.88
CA ILE A 378 -0.80 21.18 7.35
C ILE A 378 0.06 22.31 7.95
N ASP A 379 -0.01 23.49 7.36
CA ASP A 379 0.59 24.72 7.88
C ASP A 379 -0.52 25.55 8.55
N GLU A 380 -0.80 25.24 9.80
CA GLU A 380 -1.85 25.90 10.57
C GLU A 380 -1.58 27.41 10.74
N LYS A 381 -0.32 27.80 10.87
CA LYS A 381 0.09 29.19 11.02
C LYS A 381 -0.29 30.05 9.81
N ASN A 382 -0.08 29.50 8.60
CA ASN A 382 -0.38 30.21 7.34
C ASN A 382 -1.71 29.74 6.74
N GLN A 383 -2.47 28.88 7.45
CA GLN A 383 -3.78 28.34 7.05
C GLN A 383 -3.72 27.66 5.67
N LYS A 384 -2.78 26.71 5.49
CA LYS A 384 -2.58 25.95 4.25
C LYS A 384 -2.63 24.45 4.48
N ILE A 385 -3.17 23.74 3.50
CA ILE A 385 -3.20 22.28 3.44
C ILE A 385 -2.47 21.86 2.18
N TYR A 386 -1.50 20.96 2.32
CA TYR A 386 -0.80 20.30 1.23
C TYR A 386 -1.38 18.91 1.06
N TYR A 387 -1.81 18.56 -0.15
CA TYR A 387 -2.52 17.31 -0.41
C TYR A 387 -2.18 16.77 -1.79
N ARG A 388 -2.43 15.48 -1.97
CA ARG A 388 -2.33 14.82 -3.27
C ARG A 388 -3.73 14.50 -3.79
N SER A 389 -3.89 14.55 -5.12
CA SER A 389 -5.17 14.24 -5.76
C SER A 389 -5.02 13.73 -7.18
N HIS A 390 -6.09 13.14 -7.72
CA HIS A 390 -6.23 12.72 -9.11
C HIS A 390 -6.83 13.82 -10.00
N GLU A 391 -6.61 15.10 -9.67
CA GLU A 391 -7.30 16.22 -10.34
C GLU A 391 -6.97 16.34 -11.83
N SER A 392 -5.72 16.11 -12.23
CA SER A 392 -5.32 16.20 -13.64
C SER A 392 -5.78 15.00 -14.48
N SER A 393 -5.79 13.83 -13.90
CA SER A 393 -6.21 12.57 -14.50
C SER A 393 -6.29 11.48 -13.43
N PRO A 394 -7.20 10.52 -13.56
CA PRO A 394 -7.26 9.36 -12.66
C PRO A 394 -5.95 8.56 -12.57
N ILE A 395 -5.12 8.55 -13.60
CA ILE A 395 -3.85 7.82 -13.61
C ILE A 395 -2.68 8.57 -12.98
N ASN A 396 -2.82 9.88 -12.74
CA ASN A 396 -1.78 10.71 -12.13
C ASN A 396 -2.08 10.95 -10.65
N THR A 397 -1.05 11.27 -9.89
CA THR A 397 -1.19 11.76 -8.51
C THR A 397 -0.44 13.08 -8.41
N ASP A 398 -1.18 14.17 -8.34
CA ASP A 398 -0.63 15.53 -8.34
C ASP A 398 -0.53 16.09 -6.93
N LEU A 399 0.45 16.98 -6.70
CA LEU A 399 0.66 17.66 -5.43
C LEU A 399 0.11 19.09 -5.49
N TYR A 400 -0.74 19.42 -4.53
CA TYR A 400 -1.36 20.74 -4.41
C TYR A 400 -1.17 21.34 -3.03
N VAL A 401 -1.25 22.67 -2.99
CA VAL A 401 -1.49 23.44 -1.76
C VAL A 401 -2.76 24.26 -1.91
N ILE A 402 -3.59 24.29 -0.86
CA ILE A 402 -4.83 25.07 -0.81
C ILE A 402 -4.94 25.79 0.54
N ASP A 403 -5.62 26.95 0.58
CA ASP A 403 -5.90 27.62 1.85
C ASP A 403 -7.11 26.98 2.57
N PHE A 404 -7.23 27.14 3.87
CA PHE A 404 -8.37 26.65 4.67
C PHE A 404 -9.73 27.21 4.22
N LYS A 405 -9.72 28.24 3.36
CA LYS A 405 -10.94 28.79 2.76
C LYS A 405 -11.34 28.06 1.47
N GLY A 406 -10.50 27.16 0.96
CA GLY A 406 -10.75 26.43 -0.28
C GLY A 406 -10.62 27.31 -1.55
N LYS A 407 -9.93 28.45 -1.49
CA LYS A 407 -9.92 29.45 -2.58
C LYS A 407 -8.58 29.61 -3.29
N LYS A 408 -7.47 29.53 -2.55
CA LYS A 408 -6.12 29.77 -3.10
C LYS A 408 -5.43 28.43 -3.32
N LYS A 409 -5.79 27.76 -4.42
CA LYS A 409 -5.18 26.49 -4.82
C LYS A 409 -4.02 26.71 -5.79
N VAL A 410 -2.89 26.02 -5.56
CA VAL A 410 -1.70 26.03 -6.41
C VAL A 410 -1.21 24.60 -6.60
N CYS A 411 -0.96 24.20 -7.85
CA CYS A 411 -0.29 22.96 -8.18
C CYS A 411 1.23 23.10 -7.92
N LEU A 412 1.82 22.14 -7.20
CA LEU A 412 3.26 22.11 -6.87
C LEU A 412 4.04 21.09 -7.71
N ASN A 413 3.43 20.51 -8.75
CA ASN A 413 4.12 19.66 -9.70
C ASN A 413 5.28 20.40 -10.36
N TYR A 414 6.27 19.65 -10.88
CA TYR A 414 7.41 20.27 -11.55
C TYR A 414 6.98 21.10 -12.75
N ASP A 415 7.43 22.36 -12.76
CA ASP A 415 7.31 23.23 -13.92
C ASP A 415 8.32 22.80 -14.99
N VAL A 416 7.87 22.54 -16.21
CA VAL A 416 8.74 22.16 -17.36
C VAL A 416 9.76 23.23 -17.72
N ASN A 417 9.50 24.50 -17.35
CA ASN A 417 10.43 25.60 -17.55
C ASN A 417 11.59 25.61 -16.54
N ASN A 418 11.51 24.78 -15.50
CA ASN A 418 12.61 24.63 -14.54
C ASN A 418 13.73 23.80 -15.19
N LYS A 419 14.83 24.46 -15.55
CA LYS A 419 15.99 23.85 -16.25
C LYS A 419 16.58 22.63 -15.54
N LEU A 420 16.41 22.53 -14.23
CA LEU A 420 16.88 21.38 -13.44
C LEU A 420 16.03 20.11 -13.67
N ASN A 421 14.84 20.24 -14.25
CA ASN A 421 13.98 19.12 -14.62
C ASN A 421 14.20 18.70 -16.09
N ALA A 422 15.04 19.38 -16.85
CA ALA A 422 15.28 19.12 -18.27
C ALA A 422 15.78 17.69 -18.60
N GLY A 423 16.37 16.98 -17.62
CA GLY A 423 16.79 15.60 -17.78
C GLY A 423 15.65 14.56 -17.85
N TYR A 424 14.40 14.96 -17.58
CA TYR A 424 13.25 14.06 -17.60
C TYR A 424 12.42 14.10 -18.91
N GLY A 425 12.74 15.00 -19.83
CA GLY A 425 12.07 15.09 -21.14
C GLY A 425 10.60 15.47 -21.08
N ALA A 426 10.01 15.67 -22.22
CA ALA A 426 8.60 16.09 -22.39
C ALA A 426 7.60 14.94 -22.26
N ASP A 427 8.03 13.71 -21.96
CA ASP A 427 7.14 12.56 -21.81
C ASP A 427 6.29 12.77 -20.54
N GLY A 428 5.03 13.07 -20.71
CA GLY A 428 4.10 13.26 -19.60
C GLY A 428 3.97 14.71 -19.15
N VAL A 429 3.91 15.66 -20.06
CA VAL A 429 3.54 17.06 -19.74
C VAL A 429 2.04 17.23 -19.92
N ILE A 430 1.35 17.66 -18.87
CA ILE A 430 -0.04 18.14 -18.92
C ILE A 430 0.04 19.60 -19.36
N ASP A 431 -0.82 20.13 -20.13
CA ASP A 431 -0.94 21.53 -20.53
C ASP A 431 0.39 22.25 -20.90
N ASN A 432 1.44 21.50 -21.25
CA ASN A 432 2.79 21.98 -21.55
C ASN A 432 3.50 22.72 -20.40
N LYS A 433 3.00 22.68 -19.17
CA LYS A 433 3.59 23.39 -18.03
C LYS A 433 4.10 22.45 -16.93
N TYR A 434 3.36 21.38 -16.61
CA TYR A 434 3.69 20.45 -15.53
C TYR A 434 4.01 19.07 -16.07
N ILE A 435 4.93 18.37 -15.39
CA ILE A 435 5.28 17.00 -15.74
C ILE A 435 4.25 16.05 -15.11
N MET A 436 3.66 15.17 -15.92
CA MET A 436 2.68 14.16 -15.49
C MET A 436 3.35 12.97 -14.83
N GLY A 437 2.73 12.45 -13.79
CA GLY A 437 3.21 11.27 -13.10
C GLY A 437 2.60 11.14 -11.71
N SER A 438 3.32 10.47 -10.84
CA SER A 438 2.97 10.29 -9.44
C SER A 438 3.92 11.06 -8.54
N TYR A 439 3.37 11.97 -7.77
CA TYR A 439 4.06 12.80 -6.78
C TYR A 439 3.75 12.29 -5.37
N ASN A 440 4.77 12.28 -4.52
CA ASN A 440 4.64 12.12 -3.07
C ASN A 440 5.51 13.16 -2.39
N ALA A 441 5.10 13.67 -1.22
CA ALA A 441 5.80 14.71 -0.51
C ALA A 441 5.88 14.42 0.99
N ASN A 442 7.11 14.54 1.54
CA ASN A 442 7.38 14.51 2.96
C ASN A 442 7.74 15.93 3.40
N PHE A 443 6.84 16.56 4.17
CA PHE A 443 6.98 17.95 4.62
C PHE A 443 7.81 18.05 5.89
N SER A 444 8.59 19.14 5.99
CA SER A 444 9.25 19.55 7.23
C SER A 444 8.23 20.00 8.26
N GLU A 445 8.62 19.99 9.54
CA GLU A 445 7.82 20.61 10.61
C GLU A 445 7.51 22.07 10.25
N GLY A 446 6.22 22.46 10.39
CA GLY A 446 5.74 23.77 9.95
C GLY A 446 5.73 24.01 8.44
N CYS A 447 5.90 22.95 7.63
CA CYS A 447 5.79 22.97 6.16
C CYS A 447 6.64 24.01 5.44
N LYS A 448 7.85 24.31 5.95
CA LYS A 448 8.77 25.27 5.32
C LYS A 448 9.44 24.71 4.08
N TYR A 449 9.67 23.40 4.07
CA TYR A 449 10.32 22.62 3.02
C TYR A 449 9.58 21.30 2.82
N TYR A 450 9.85 20.65 1.70
CA TYR A 450 9.44 19.26 1.51
C TYR A 450 10.41 18.48 0.62
N ILE A 451 10.52 17.18 0.86
CA ILE A 451 11.20 16.25 -0.03
C ILE A 451 10.12 15.60 -0.88
N CYS A 452 10.20 15.84 -2.18
CA CYS A 452 9.29 15.30 -3.17
C CYS A 452 9.88 14.04 -3.79
N THR A 453 9.07 12.98 -3.89
CA THR A 453 9.35 11.81 -4.71
C THR A 453 8.46 11.87 -5.95
N PHE A 454 9.08 11.95 -7.11
CA PHE A 454 8.38 11.92 -8.40
C PHE A 454 8.76 10.68 -9.18
N SER A 455 7.79 10.02 -9.81
CA SER A 455 8.02 9.01 -10.85
C SER A 455 6.94 9.08 -11.92
N SER A 456 7.19 8.45 -13.07
CA SER A 456 6.13 8.14 -14.03
C SER A 456 6.26 6.71 -14.51
N ALA A 457 5.33 6.22 -15.28
CA ALA A 457 5.34 4.84 -15.78
C ALA A 457 6.67 4.45 -16.46
N ASN A 458 7.33 5.43 -17.10
CA ASN A 458 8.54 5.22 -17.88
C ASN A 458 9.79 5.91 -17.30
N LYS A 459 9.68 6.49 -16.09
CA LYS A 459 10.77 7.19 -15.40
C LYS A 459 10.92 6.68 -13.97
N PRO A 460 12.11 6.22 -13.57
CA PRO A 460 12.39 5.82 -12.19
C PRO A 460 12.14 6.94 -11.19
N PRO A 461 11.95 6.60 -9.90
CA PRO A 461 11.76 7.59 -8.84
C PRO A 461 12.90 8.60 -8.76
N ARG A 462 12.56 9.87 -8.61
CA ARG A 462 13.48 10.97 -8.36
C ARG A 462 13.11 11.66 -7.06
N TYR A 463 14.11 11.94 -6.24
CA TYR A 463 13.95 12.59 -4.94
C TYR A 463 14.52 14.00 -5.03
N THR A 464 13.71 14.99 -4.73
CA THR A 464 14.06 16.42 -4.82
C THR A 464 13.61 17.17 -3.59
N LEU A 465 14.42 18.09 -3.15
CA LEU A 465 14.15 18.97 -2.01
C LEU A 465 13.66 20.32 -2.53
N HIS A 466 12.55 20.80 -1.95
CA HIS A 466 11.88 22.03 -2.34
C HIS A 466 11.59 22.92 -1.12
N ASP A 467 11.46 24.23 -1.37
CA ASP A 467 10.85 25.15 -0.41
C ASP A 467 9.32 25.07 -0.44
N ALA A 468 8.64 25.70 0.50
CA ALA A 468 7.16 25.71 0.61
C ALA A 468 6.43 26.34 -0.59
N LYS A 469 7.13 27.02 -1.50
CA LYS A 469 6.58 27.59 -2.73
C LYS A 469 6.74 26.67 -3.94
N GLY A 470 7.41 25.51 -3.77
CA GLY A 470 7.71 24.59 -4.84
C GLY A 470 9.03 24.86 -5.57
N ASN A 471 9.85 25.83 -5.13
CA ASN A 471 11.14 26.08 -5.75
C ASN A 471 12.11 24.96 -5.39
N LEU A 472 12.79 24.42 -6.41
CA LEU A 472 13.79 23.37 -6.23
C LEU A 472 15.01 23.91 -5.48
N VAL A 473 15.37 23.27 -4.37
CA VAL A 473 16.59 23.52 -3.60
C VAL A 473 17.71 22.59 -4.10
N LYS A 474 17.43 21.27 -4.16
CA LYS A 474 18.44 20.27 -4.53
C LYS A 474 17.81 19.00 -5.09
N VAL A 475 18.50 18.35 -6.03
CA VAL A 475 18.25 16.96 -6.40
C VAL A 475 19.00 16.06 -5.42
N LEU A 476 18.28 15.26 -4.65
CA LEU A 476 18.86 14.35 -3.66
C LEU A 476 19.26 12.99 -4.27
N GLN A 477 18.37 12.46 -5.14
CA GLN A 477 18.59 11.19 -5.84
C GLN A 477 17.84 11.22 -7.17
N ASP A 478 18.53 11.05 -8.30
CA ASP A 478 17.91 11.11 -9.63
C ASP A 478 17.67 9.76 -10.30
N ASN A 479 18.27 8.68 -9.77
CA ASN A 479 18.25 7.35 -10.37
C ASN A 479 18.71 7.30 -11.85
N ALA A 480 19.56 8.24 -12.29
CA ALA A 480 20.11 8.26 -13.64
C ALA A 480 20.83 6.94 -14.03
N PRO A 481 21.59 6.25 -13.12
CA PRO A 481 22.15 4.95 -13.44
C PRO A 481 21.11 3.89 -13.80
N LEU A 482 19.95 3.88 -13.13
CA LEU A 482 18.85 2.98 -13.45
C LEU A 482 18.22 3.35 -14.79
N GLN A 483 18.00 4.65 -15.06
CA GLN A 483 17.47 5.11 -16.34
C GLN A 483 18.38 4.66 -17.50
N ASN A 484 19.70 4.81 -17.36
CA ASN A 484 20.67 4.37 -18.36
C ASN A 484 20.62 2.83 -18.56
N LYS A 485 20.43 2.09 -17.47
CA LYS A 485 20.29 0.63 -17.52
C LYS A 485 19.01 0.20 -18.25
N LEU A 486 17.90 0.87 -18.01
CA LEU A 486 16.66 0.62 -18.75
C LEU A 486 16.82 0.85 -20.27
N VAL A 487 17.60 1.85 -20.67
CA VAL A 487 17.95 2.09 -22.08
C VAL A 487 18.87 0.98 -22.60
N GLU A 488 19.90 0.58 -21.88
CA GLU A 488 20.82 -0.53 -22.22
C GLU A 488 20.06 -1.84 -22.50
N TYR A 489 19.03 -2.11 -21.67
CA TYR A 489 18.21 -3.32 -21.81
C TYR A 489 17.04 -3.16 -22.79
N GLY A 490 16.91 -2.01 -23.45
CA GLY A 490 15.79 -1.77 -24.37
C GLY A 490 14.45 -1.95 -23.71
N ALA A 491 14.32 -1.47 -22.46
CA ALA A 491 13.12 -1.68 -21.67
C ALA A 491 11.92 -0.91 -22.29
N GLU A 492 10.92 -1.66 -22.71
CA GLU A 492 9.76 -1.13 -23.39
C GLU A 492 8.90 -0.23 -22.49
N LYS A 493 8.21 0.73 -23.12
CA LYS A 493 7.41 1.74 -22.44
C LYS A 493 5.96 1.30 -22.28
N LYS A 494 5.32 1.73 -21.19
CA LYS A 494 3.85 1.75 -21.09
C LYS A 494 3.28 2.85 -21.98
N GLU A 495 2.27 2.51 -22.76
CA GLU A 495 1.43 3.45 -23.48
C GLU A 495 0.02 3.40 -22.88
N PHE A 496 -0.53 4.57 -22.52
CA PHE A 496 -1.87 4.67 -21.93
C PHE A 496 -2.94 4.92 -22.99
N GLY A 497 -4.15 4.46 -22.71
CA GLY A 497 -5.29 4.69 -23.55
C GLY A 497 -6.62 4.48 -22.83
N VAL A 498 -7.69 4.65 -23.59
CA VAL A 498 -9.07 4.46 -23.14
C VAL A 498 -9.74 3.48 -24.09
N LEU A 499 -10.46 2.53 -23.55
CA LEU A 499 -11.38 1.68 -24.29
C LEU A 499 -12.81 1.91 -23.76
N THR A 500 -13.79 1.87 -24.66
CA THR A 500 -15.19 2.06 -24.28
C THR A 500 -15.92 0.73 -24.41
N THR A 501 -16.62 0.33 -23.35
CA THR A 501 -17.42 -0.90 -23.28
C THR A 501 -18.71 -0.77 -24.11
N SER A 502 -19.41 -1.89 -24.29
CA SER A 502 -20.74 -1.92 -24.94
C SER A 502 -21.80 -1.09 -24.20
N GLU A 503 -21.59 -0.81 -22.92
CA GLU A 503 -22.46 0.01 -22.07
C GLU A 503 -22.03 1.49 -22.01
N ASN A 504 -21.14 1.93 -22.90
CA ASN A 504 -20.57 3.28 -22.95
C ASN A 504 -19.81 3.68 -21.66
N VAL A 505 -19.13 2.73 -21.07
CA VAL A 505 -18.24 2.97 -19.93
C VAL A 505 -16.81 3.00 -20.43
N ASP A 506 -16.12 4.10 -20.17
CA ASP A 506 -14.70 4.24 -20.50
C ASP A 506 -13.84 3.54 -19.45
N LEU A 507 -12.97 2.63 -19.88
CA LEU A 507 -11.99 1.96 -19.05
C LEU A 507 -10.59 2.43 -19.43
N LEU A 508 -9.81 2.79 -18.42
CA LEU A 508 -8.41 3.17 -18.62
C LEU A 508 -7.56 1.91 -18.75
N TYR A 509 -6.59 1.95 -19.69
CA TYR A 509 -5.66 0.85 -19.88
C TYR A 509 -4.23 1.35 -20.12
N TYR A 510 -3.27 0.46 -19.95
CA TYR A 510 -1.96 0.58 -20.58
C TYR A 510 -1.63 -0.65 -21.39
N ILE A 511 -0.75 -0.45 -22.39
CA ILE A 511 -0.13 -1.54 -23.14
C ILE A 511 1.39 -1.39 -23.15
N ILE A 512 2.07 -2.52 -23.29
CA ILE A 512 3.51 -2.62 -23.54
C ILE A 512 3.65 -3.45 -24.81
N LYS A 513 4.20 -2.86 -25.87
CA LYS A 513 4.39 -3.50 -27.15
C LYS A 513 5.81 -4.04 -27.30
N PRO A 514 6.06 -5.07 -28.14
CA PRO A 514 7.40 -5.49 -28.52
C PRO A 514 8.24 -4.34 -29.10
N ALA A 515 9.58 -4.40 -28.94
CA ALA A 515 10.51 -3.37 -29.46
C ALA A 515 10.45 -3.23 -30.98
N ASP A 516 10.25 -4.34 -31.68
CA ASP A 516 10.12 -4.43 -33.12
C ASP A 516 8.64 -4.48 -33.56
N PHE A 517 7.76 -3.82 -32.81
CA PHE A 517 6.33 -3.82 -33.10
C PHE A 517 6.03 -3.35 -34.54
N ASP A 518 5.29 -4.18 -35.26
CA ASP A 518 4.84 -3.94 -36.60
C ASP A 518 3.32 -4.17 -36.67
N GLU A 519 2.55 -3.15 -36.98
CA GLU A 519 1.08 -3.22 -37.04
C GLU A 519 0.52 -4.19 -38.09
N ASN A 520 1.37 -4.67 -39.01
CA ASN A 520 1.03 -5.68 -40.01
C ASN A 520 1.28 -7.13 -39.55
N LYS A 521 1.86 -7.31 -38.39
CA LYS A 521 2.04 -8.63 -37.74
C LYS A 521 1.00 -8.85 -36.63
N GLN A 522 0.73 -10.10 -36.33
CA GLN A 522 -0.15 -10.48 -35.22
C GLN A 522 0.67 -10.97 -34.06
N TYR A 523 0.33 -10.49 -32.87
CA TYR A 523 0.99 -10.79 -31.61
C TYR A 523 0.02 -11.46 -30.61
N PRO A 524 0.49 -12.39 -29.78
CA PRO A 524 -0.27 -12.86 -28.65
C PRO A 524 -0.48 -11.73 -27.65
N LEU A 525 -1.64 -11.71 -26.99
CA LEU A 525 -2.00 -10.74 -25.97
C LEU A 525 -1.97 -11.40 -24.57
N PHE A 526 -1.23 -10.81 -23.66
CA PHE A 526 -1.20 -11.21 -22.26
C PHE A 526 -1.77 -10.08 -21.38
N ILE A 527 -2.91 -10.33 -20.75
CA ILE A 527 -3.64 -9.32 -19.94
C ILE A 527 -3.36 -9.56 -18.48
N TYR A 528 -2.86 -8.55 -17.77
CA TYR A 528 -2.77 -8.51 -16.32
C TYR A 528 -4.02 -7.83 -15.73
N VAL A 529 -4.61 -8.44 -14.70
CA VAL A 529 -5.76 -7.88 -13.99
C VAL A 529 -5.59 -8.00 -12.48
N TYR A 530 -6.11 -7.01 -11.74
CA TYR A 530 -6.42 -7.13 -10.32
C TYR A 530 -7.93 -6.96 -10.10
N GLY A 531 -8.48 -5.78 -10.33
CA GLY A 531 -9.91 -5.50 -10.38
C GLY A 531 -10.62 -5.41 -9.03
N GLY A 532 -9.91 -5.57 -7.90
CA GLY A 532 -10.51 -5.51 -6.56
C GLY A 532 -11.04 -4.10 -6.23
N PRO A 533 -12.11 -4.01 -5.41
CA PRO A 533 -12.74 -2.75 -5.09
C PRO A 533 -11.77 -1.69 -4.57
N GLY A 534 -11.85 -0.48 -5.16
CA GLY A 534 -10.99 0.65 -4.79
C GLY A 534 -9.53 0.54 -5.23
N ASN A 535 -9.07 -0.60 -5.75
CA ASN A 535 -7.70 -0.77 -6.22
C ASN A 535 -7.52 -0.25 -7.64
N GLN A 536 -6.34 0.31 -7.95
CA GLN A 536 -6.02 0.85 -9.25
C GLN A 536 -4.67 0.30 -9.74
N GLN A 537 -4.62 -0.25 -10.97
CA GLN A 537 -3.41 -0.78 -11.60
C GLN A 537 -2.91 0.10 -12.75
N VAL A 538 -3.80 0.82 -13.41
CA VAL A 538 -3.47 1.73 -14.49
C VAL A 538 -3.07 3.07 -13.92
N THR A 539 -1.81 3.19 -13.51
CA THR A 539 -1.24 4.39 -12.89
C THR A 539 -0.02 4.89 -13.65
N ASN A 540 0.14 6.20 -13.73
CA ASN A 540 1.36 6.82 -14.26
C ASN A 540 2.44 6.93 -13.18
N SER A 541 2.81 5.78 -12.64
CA SER A 541 3.87 5.61 -11.64
C SER A 541 4.86 4.54 -12.09
N TYR A 542 6.08 4.61 -11.56
CA TYR A 542 7.10 3.60 -11.87
C TYR A 542 6.72 2.26 -11.25
N GLY A 543 6.54 1.24 -12.11
CA GLY A 543 6.34 -0.13 -11.67
C GLY A 543 7.68 -0.79 -11.30
N TYR A 544 7.61 -1.76 -10.37
CA TYR A 544 8.79 -2.48 -9.90
C TYR A 544 8.99 -3.81 -10.66
N SER A 545 9.19 -4.89 -9.93
CA SER A 545 9.59 -6.20 -10.47
C SER A 545 8.59 -6.77 -11.47
N ASP A 546 7.28 -6.70 -11.19
CA ASP A 546 6.25 -7.22 -12.10
C ASP A 546 6.24 -6.47 -13.43
N TYR A 547 6.43 -5.15 -13.38
CA TYR A 547 6.52 -4.36 -14.61
C TYR A 547 7.76 -4.74 -15.46
N ASN A 548 8.87 -5.06 -14.84
CA ASN A 548 10.05 -5.53 -15.56
C ASN A 548 9.83 -6.93 -16.15
N TRP A 549 9.04 -7.79 -15.50
CA TRP A 549 8.59 -9.06 -16.08
C TRP A 549 7.71 -8.85 -17.31
N PHE A 550 6.77 -7.91 -17.25
CA PHE A 550 5.95 -7.56 -18.43
C PHE A 550 6.80 -7.02 -19.59
N ARG A 551 7.82 -6.21 -19.32
CA ARG A 551 8.81 -5.77 -20.32
C ARG A 551 9.57 -6.95 -20.93
N MET A 552 9.97 -7.92 -20.11
CA MET A 552 10.61 -9.15 -20.57
C MET A 552 9.69 -9.95 -21.51
N LEU A 553 8.41 -10.07 -21.17
CA LEU A 553 7.42 -10.72 -22.05
C LEU A 553 7.24 -9.95 -23.36
N ALA A 554 7.25 -8.62 -23.32
CA ALA A 554 7.21 -7.81 -24.52
C ALA A 554 8.45 -8.03 -25.41
N GLN A 555 9.65 -8.15 -24.83
CA GLN A 555 10.86 -8.52 -25.59
C GLN A 555 10.77 -9.92 -26.21
N LYS A 556 9.96 -10.81 -25.63
CA LYS A 556 9.69 -12.16 -26.18
C LYS A 556 8.58 -12.16 -27.25
N GLY A 557 8.05 -10.98 -27.61
CA GLY A 557 7.07 -10.84 -28.67
C GLY A 557 5.61 -10.86 -28.24
N TYR A 558 5.32 -10.71 -26.96
CA TYR A 558 3.96 -10.56 -26.45
C TYR A 558 3.55 -9.10 -26.37
N VAL A 559 2.31 -8.78 -26.70
CA VAL A 559 1.70 -7.52 -26.25
C VAL A 559 1.16 -7.75 -24.85
N VAL A 560 1.60 -6.94 -23.89
CA VAL A 560 1.10 -7.00 -22.51
C VAL A 560 0.15 -5.84 -22.26
N ALA A 561 -1.03 -6.09 -21.73
CA ALA A 561 -2.03 -5.08 -21.41
C ALA A 561 -2.49 -5.20 -19.95
N CYS A 562 -2.95 -4.08 -19.40
CA CYS A 562 -3.68 -4.00 -18.16
C CYS A 562 -4.76 -2.95 -18.28
N PHE A 563 -5.90 -3.15 -17.64
CA PHE A 563 -6.98 -2.16 -17.60
C PHE A 563 -7.58 -2.13 -16.20
N ASP A 564 -8.21 -1.02 -15.84
CA ASP A 564 -9.01 -0.86 -14.64
C ASP A 564 -10.49 -0.84 -15.01
N GLY A 565 -11.19 -1.92 -14.65
CA GLY A 565 -12.63 -2.08 -14.83
C GLY A 565 -13.44 -1.35 -13.76
N ARG A 566 -14.77 -1.44 -13.87
CA ARG A 566 -15.71 -0.94 -12.85
C ARG A 566 -15.41 -1.58 -11.50
N GLY A 567 -15.57 -0.80 -10.43
CA GLY A 567 -15.19 -1.19 -9.05
C GLY A 567 -13.83 -0.66 -8.62
N THR A 568 -12.93 -0.32 -9.55
CA THR A 568 -11.58 0.19 -9.22
C THR A 568 -11.60 1.65 -8.72
N GLY A 569 -10.47 2.12 -8.16
CA GLY A 569 -10.33 3.44 -7.54
C GLY A 569 -9.98 4.58 -8.50
N GLY A 570 -9.83 5.80 -7.93
CA GLY A 570 -9.36 7.00 -8.64
C GLY A 570 -10.41 7.69 -9.52
N ARG A 571 -11.66 7.24 -9.50
CA ARG A 571 -12.74 7.72 -10.37
C ARG A 571 -14.03 8.05 -9.60
N GLY A 572 -13.90 8.31 -8.29
CA GLY A 572 -15.00 8.62 -7.38
C GLY A 572 -15.79 7.41 -6.91
N ALA A 573 -16.65 7.67 -5.92
CA ALA A 573 -17.43 6.65 -5.21
C ALA A 573 -18.40 5.88 -6.12
N GLY A 574 -19.05 6.55 -7.08
CA GLY A 574 -19.99 5.92 -8.00
C GLY A 574 -19.37 4.84 -8.86
N PHE A 575 -18.16 5.07 -9.39
CA PHE A 575 -17.41 4.09 -10.18
C PHE A 575 -16.87 2.95 -9.30
N LYS A 576 -16.38 3.27 -8.10
CA LYS A 576 -15.84 2.32 -7.15
C LYS A 576 -16.89 1.39 -6.56
N LYS A 577 -18.04 1.93 -6.14
CA LYS A 577 -19.08 1.20 -5.40
C LYS A 577 -20.14 0.52 -6.27
N CYS A 578 -20.04 0.62 -7.62
CA CYS A 578 -21.03 0.01 -8.51
C CYS A 578 -21.05 -1.52 -8.48
N THR A 579 -20.01 -2.17 -7.95
CA THR A 579 -19.90 -3.62 -7.77
C THR A 579 -20.44 -4.11 -6.42
N TYR A 580 -20.92 -3.18 -5.57
CA TYR A 580 -21.45 -3.51 -4.25
C TYR A 580 -22.55 -4.57 -4.31
N ARG A 581 -22.47 -5.59 -3.46
CA ARG A 581 -23.32 -6.79 -3.34
C ARG A 581 -23.20 -7.78 -4.50
N ASN A 582 -22.35 -7.54 -5.51
CA ASN A 582 -22.24 -8.43 -6.69
C ASN A 582 -20.81 -8.46 -7.25
N LEU A 583 -19.84 -8.76 -6.39
CA LEU A 583 -18.43 -8.87 -6.80
C LEU A 583 -18.24 -9.91 -7.90
N GLY A 584 -17.39 -9.61 -8.86
CA GLY A 584 -17.02 -10.48 -9.98
C GLY A 584 -17.95 -10.41 -11.18
N TYR A 585 -19.12 -9.78 -11.08
CA TYR A 585 -20.03 -9.66 -12.22
C TYR A 585 -19.56 -8.61 -13.22
N LEU A 586 -19.49 -7.35 -12.79
CA LEU A 586 -19.05 -6.25 -13.65
C LEU A 586 -17.56 -6.35 -13.99
N GLU A 587 -16.74 -6.75 -13.05
CA GLU A 587 -15.30 -6.93 -13.23
C GLU A 587 -15.00 -7.97 -14.31
N CYS A 588 -15.67 -9.11 -14.28
CA CYS A 588 -15.50 -10.16 -15.29
C CYS A 588 -16.08 -9.74 -16.66
N LYS A 589 -17.23 -9.05 -16.67
CA LYS A 589 -17.82 -8.51 -17.90
C LYS A 589 -16.87 -7.53 -18.58
N ASP A 590 -16.35 -6.56 -17.82
CA ASP A 590 -15.41 -5.57 -18.32
C ASP A 590 -14.11 -6.23 -18.85
N ALA A 591 -13.63 -7.28 -18.17
CA ALA A 591 -12.45 -8.03 -18.58
C ALA A 591 -12.66 -8.76 -19.92
N ILE A 592 -13.80 -9.40 -20.08
CA ILE A 592 -14.16 -10.08 -21.35
C ILE A 592 -14.29 -9.06 -22.48
N GLU A 593 -14.98 -7.94 -22.26
CA GLU A 593 -15.15 -6.88 -23.25
C GLU A 593 -13.83 -6.19 -23.62
N ALA A 594 -12.95 -5.95 -22.62
CA ALA A 594 -11.62 -5.42 -22.86
C ALA A 594 -10.77 -6.38 -23.74
N ALA A 595 -10.77 -7.66 -23.41
CA ALA A 595 -10.06 -8.67 -24.22
C ALA A 595 -10.59 -8.73 -25.66
N GLN A 596 -11.91 -8.69 -25.84
CA GLN A 596 -12.55 -8.63 -27.17
C GLN A 596 -12.20 -7.33 -27.92
N TRP A 597 -12.15 -6.18 -27.20
CA TRP A 597 -11.76 -4.90 -27.77
C TRP A 597 -10.33 -4.92 -28.30
N PHE A 598 -9.38 -5.48 -27.54
CA PHE A 598 -8.01 -5.70 -27.99
C PHE A 598 -7.95 -6.70 -29.17
N GLY A 599 -8.68 -7.82 -29.07
CA GLY A 599 -8.73 -8.87 -30.11
C GLY A 599 -9.17 -8.36 -31.49
N ARG A 600 -9.96 -7.26 -31.55
CA ARG A 600 -10.34 -6.61 -32.81
C ARG A 600 -9.23 -5.76 -33.45
N LYS A 601 -8.09 -5.57 -32.80
CA LYS A 601 -6.94 -4.87 -33.39
C LYS A 601 -6.27 -5.80 -34.41
N ALA A 602 -5.97 -5.30 -35.63
CA ALA A 602 -5.37 -6.11 -36.68
C ALA A 602 -4.05 -6.79 -36.28
N TRP A 603 -3.34 -6.20 -35.31
CA TRP A 603 -2.07 -6.68 -34.79
C TRP A 603 -2.19 -7.60 -33.55
N ILE A 604 -3.39 -7.98 -33.14
CA ILE A 604 -3.60 -9.00 -32.10
C ILE A 604 -4.11 -10.30 -32.75
N ASP A 605 -3.50 -11.42 -32.35
CA ASP A 605 -4.02 -12.74 -32.64
C ASP A 605 -5.12 -13.08 -31.62
N GLU A 606 -6.38 -12.96 -32.03
CA GLU A 606 -7.54 -13.23 -31.16
C GLU A 606 -7.60 -14.68 -30.63
N ASN A 607 -6.86 -15.61 -31.25
CA ASN A 607 -6.74 -16.99 -30.81
C ASN A 607 -5.63 -17.20 -29.80
N ARG A 608 -4.88 -16.16 -29.43
CA ARG A 608 -3.80 -16.19 -28.45
C ARG A 608 -3.94 -15.05 -27.44
N ILE A 609 -5.06 -15.06 -26.67
CA ILE A 609 -5.33 -14.12 -25.57
C ILE A 609 -5.25 -14.87 -24.26
N GLY A 610 -4.32 -14.47 -23.40
CA GLY A 610 -4.14 -14.99 -22.05
C GLY A 610 -4.43 -13.94 -20.98
N ILE A 611 -4.75 -14.39 -19.77
CA ILE A 611 -5.03 -13.53 -18.60
C ILE A 611 -4.28 -14.02 -17.37
N PHE A 612 -3.84 -13.08 -16.55
CA PHE A 612 -3.13 -13.34 -15.30
C PHE A 612 -3.61 -12.43 -14.19
N GLY A 613 -3.74 -12.98 -12.99
CA GLY A 613 -3.98 -12.20 -11.80
C GLY A 613 -3.60 -12.92 -10.52
N TRP A 614 -3.44 -12.15 -9.45
CA TRP A 614 -3.07 -12.60 -8.12
C TRP A 614 -4.16 -12.19 -7.13
N SER A 615 -4.49 -13.03 -6.12
CA SER A 615 -5.49 -12.71 -5.10
C SER A 615 -6.88 -12.46 -5.73
N PHE A 616 -7.46 -11.26 -5.57
CA PHE A 616 -8.65 -10.84 -6.31
C PHE A 616 -8.47 -10.97 -7.84
N GLY A 617 -7.28 -10.60 -8.35
CA GLY A 617 -6.94 -10.79 -9.75
C GLY A 617 -6.90 -12.28 -10.16
N GLY A 618 -6.48 -13.17 -9.24
CA GLY A 618 -6.56 -14.62 -9.42
C GLY A 618 -8.01 -15.11 -9.47
N TYR A 619 -8.88 -14.59 -8.62
CA TYR A 619 -10.32 -14.81 -8.71
C TYR A 619 -10.88 -14.34 -10.06
N LEU A 620 -10.54 -13.14 -10.48
CA LEU A 620 -10.99 -12.56 -11.73
C LEU A 620 -10.48 -13.34 -12.95
N SER A 621 -9.20 -13.71 -12.99
CA SER A 621 -8.63 -14.52 -14.08
C SER A 621 -9.26 -15.91 -14.16
N SER A 622 -9.61 -16.51 -13.00
CA SER A 622 -10.36 -17.78 -12.94
C SER A 622 -11.77 -17.63 -13.49
N LEU A 623 -12.50 -16.59 -13.12
CA LEU A 623 -13.82 -16.29 -13.68
C LEU A 623 -13.76 -16.06 -15.20
N CYS A 624 -12.76 -15.32 -15.66
CA CYS A 624 -12.59 -14.98 -17.06
C CYS A 624 -12.35 -16.21 -17.94
N ILE A 625 -11.49 -17.17 -17.55
CA ILE A 625 -11.26 -18.38 -18.32
C ILE A 625 -12.49 -19.31 -18.33
N LEU A 626 -13.34 -19.24 -17.30
CA LEU A 626 -14.54 -20.06 -17.17
C LEU A 626 -15.75 -19.44 -17.88
N LYS A 627 -16.00 -18.14 -17.69
CA LYS A 627 -17.15 -17.43 -18.28
C LYS A 627 -16.86 -16.90 -19.68
N GLY A 628 -15.62 -16.45 -19.96
CA GLY A 628 -15.14 -15.96 -21.25
C GLY A 628 -14.31 -17.01 -22.01
N ASN A 629 -14.66 -18.28 -21.93
CA ASN A 629 -13.92 -19.42 -22.46
C ASN A 629 -13.79 -19.47 -23.98
N ASP A 630 -14.52 -18.64 -24.69
CA ASP A 630 -14.37 -18.45 -26.15
C ASP A 630 -13.33 -17.34 -26.48
N VAL A 631 -13.04 -16.45 -25.53
CA VAL A 631 -12.08 -15.35 -25.66
C VAL A 631 -10.71 -15.75 -25.14
N PHE A 632 -10.63 -16.19 -23.85
CA PHE A 632 -9.38 -16.53 -23.21
C PHE A 632 -8.93 -17.94 -23.54
N LYS A 633 -7.69 -18.11 -24.02
CA LYS A 633 -7.08 -19.40 -24.37
C LYS A 633 -6.21 -19.96 -23.24
N SER A 634 -5.71 -19.07 -22.39
CA SER A 634 -4.96 -19.46 -21.17
C SER A 634 -5.23 -18.49 -20.03
N ALA A 635 -5.16 -19.02 -18.80
CA ALA A 635 -5.21 -18.18 -17.59
C ALA A 635 -4.22 -18.67 -16.53
N ILE A 636 -3.64 -17.73 -15.81
CA ILE A 636 -2.83 -17.98 -14.63
C ILE A 636 -3.55 -17.34 -13.44
N ALA A 637 -3.84 -18.11 -12.41
CA ALA A 637 -4.42 -17.63 -11.15
C ALA A 637 -3.48 -17.95 -10.00
N VAL A 638 -2.95 -16.93 -9.36
CA VAL A 638 -2.08 -17.07 -8.20
C VAL A 638 -2.86 -16.70 -6.93
N ALA A 639 -2.89 -17.61 -5.97
CA ALA A 639 -3.57 -17.46 -4.68
C ALA A 639 -5.02 -16.89 -4.83
N PRO A 640 -5.86 -17.50 -5.70
CA PRO A 640 -7.18 -16.95 -5.98
C PRO A 640 -8.16 -17.18 -4.84
N VAL A 641 -9.03 -16.19 -4.59
CA VAL A 641 -10.31 -16.45 -3.95
C VAL A 641 -11.16 -17.28 -4.94
N THR A 642 -11.86 -18.29 -4.47
CA THR A 642 -12.77 -19.12 -5.28
C THR A 642 -14.20 -19.09 -4.77
N THR A 643 -14.35 -18.77 -3.50
CA THR A 643 -15.63 -18.43 -2.88
C THR A 643 -15.41 -17.41 -1.79
N TRP A 644 -16.18 -16.33 -1.83
CA TRP A 644 -16.11 -15.26 -0.84
C TRP A 644 -16.56 -15.71 0.56
N ARG A 645 -17.20 -16.86 0.69
CA ARG A 645 -17.54 -17.48 1.99
C ARG A 645 -16.33 -17.89 2.81
N TYR A 646 -15.15 -18.04 2.18
CA TYR A 646 -13.92 -18.46 2.85
C TYR A 646 -13.01 -17.30 3.22
N TYR A 647 -13.32 -16.10 2.73
CA TYR A 647 -12.53 -14.92 3.01
C TYR A 647 -13.01 -14.21 4.28
N ASP A 648 -12.17 -13.31 4.83
CA ASP A 648 -12.48 -12.63 6.08
C ASP A 648 -13.77 -11.77 5.98
N ASN A 649 -14.36 -11.52 7.14
CA ASN A 649 -15.66 -10.87 7.19
C ASN A 649 -15.58 -9.35 7.03
N ILE A 650 -14.53 -8.66 7.49
CA ILE A 650 -14.44 -7.19 7.37
C ILE A 650 -14.37 -6.79 5.89
N TYR A 651 -13.46 -7.41 5.11
CA TYR A 651 -13.39 -7.18 3.67
C TYR A 651 -14.67 -7.62 2.96
N THR A 652 -15.02 -8.87 3.15
CA THR A 652 -16.07 -9.49 2.34
C THR A 652 -17.44 -8.87 2.60
N GLU A 653 -17.80 -8.63 3.87
CA GLU A 653 -19.08 -8.04 4.23
C GLU A 653 -19.17 -6.55 3.86
N ARG A 654 -18.04 -5.83 3.81
CA ARG A 654 -17.99 -4.45 3.29
C ARG A 654 -18.56 -4.39 1.88
N PHE A 655 -18.20 -5.33 1.04
CA PHE A 655 -18.54 -5.32 -0.38
C PHE A 655 -19.73 -6.19 -0.75
N LEU A 656 -20.05 -7.24 0.03
CA LEU A 656 -21.12 -8.19 -0.27
C LEU A 656 -22.23 -8.28 0.80
N GLN A 657 -22.11 -7.59 1.93
CA GLN A 657 -22.90 -7.82 3.15
C GLN A 657 -22.64 -9.24 3.69
N ARG A 658 -23.40 -9.68 4.71
CA ARG A 658 -23.24 -11.04 5.25
C ARG A 658 -23.78 -12.09 4.26
N PRO A 659 -23.23 -13.32 4.24
CA PRO A 659 -23.72 -14.39 3.38
C PRO A 659 -25.21 -14.69 3.55
N GLN A 660 -25.73 -14.58 4.78
CA GLN A 660 -27.14 -14.80 5.08
C GLN A 660 -28.07 -13.68 4.55
N ASP A 661 -27.51 -12.48 4.30
CA ASP A 661 -28.27 -11.31 3.80
C ASP A 661 -28.15 -11.17 2.27
N ASN A 662 -27.19 -11.87 1.64
CA ASN A 662 -26.91 -11.74 0.20
C ASN A 662 -26.37 -13.05 -0.42
N VAL A 663 -27.11 -14.15 -0.28
CA VAL A 663 -26.71 -15.48 -0.78
C VAL A 663 -26.32 -15.45 -2.26
N GLU A 664 -27.11 -14.76 -3.09
CA GLU A 664 -26.89 -14.67 -4.54
C GLU A 664 -25.56 -13.96 -4.87
N GLY A 665 -25.23 -12.86 -4.18
CA GLY A 665 -23.99 -12.14 -4.39
C GLY A 665 -22.74 -12.95 -4.09
N TYR A 666 -22.82 -13.89 -3.15
CA TYR A 666 -21.73 -14.83 -2.83
C TYR A 666 -21.56 -15.96 -3.85
N ASP A 667 -22.67 -16.49 -4.35
CA ASP A 667 -22.66 -17.76 -5.10
C ASP A 667 -22.69 -17.54 -6.63
N SER A 668 -23.32 -16.48 -7.14
CA SER A 668 -23.51 -16.28 -8.59
C SER A 668 -22.22 -16.05 -9.38
N ASN A 669 -21.16 -15.60 -8.72
CA ASN A 669 -19.84 -15.35 -9.33
C ASN A 669 -18.71 -16.17 -8.69
N SER A 670 -19.02 -17.27 -8.01
CA SER A 670 -17.99 -18.21 -7.53
C SER A 670 -17.45 -19.04 -8.70
N PRO A 671 -16.11 -19.06 -8.95
CA PRO A 671 -15.49 -19.94 -9.95
C PRO A 671 -15.88 -21.40 -9.81
N LEU A 672 -16.18 -21.86 -8.59
CA LEU A 672 -16.61 -23.25 -8.32
C LEU A 672 -17.84 -23.65 -9.14
N ASN A 673 -18.76 -22.70 -9.38
CA ASN A 673 -20.02 -22.94 -10.07
C ASN A 673 -19.89 -22.96 -11.60
N PHE A 674 -18.71 -22.71 -12.14
CA PHE A 674 -18.44 -22.67 -13.57
C PHE A 674 -17.31 -23.59 -13.99
N ALA A 675 -16.84 -24.47 -13.11
CA ALA A 675 -15.71 -25.37 -13.36
C ALA A 675 -15.92 -26.26 -14.63
N ASP A 676 -17.17 -26.65 -14.91
CA ASP A 676 -17.57 -27.40 -16.09
C ASP A 676 -17.33 -26.65 -17.42
N ARG A 677 -17.18 -25.32 -17.37
CA ARG A 677 -17.00 -24.47 -18.57
C ARG A 677 -15.53 -24.31 -18.99
N LEU A 678 -14.58 -24.83 -18.24
CA LEU A 678 -13.16 -24.73 -18.60
C LEU A 678 -12.89 -25.38 -19.99
N LYS A 679 -12.37 -24.56 -20.92
CA LYS A 679 -11.96 -25.00 -22.26
C LYS A 679 -10.48 -24.72 -22.53
N GLY A 680 -9.94 -23.65 -22.01
CA GLY A 680 -8.56 -23.22 -22.20
C GLY A 680 -7.55 -23.87 -21.25
N ASN A 681 -6.31 -23.44 -21.34
CA ASN A 681 -5.23 -23.86 -20.45
C ASN A 681 -5.30 -23.06 -19.15
N TYR A 682 -5.28 -23.73 -18.01
CA TYR A 682 -5.39 -23.09 -16.70
C TYR A 682 -4.23 -23.51 -15.79
N LEU A 683 -3.51 -22.53 -15.25
CA LEU A 683 -2.48 -22.73 -14.23
C LEU A 683 -2.95 -22.14 -12.90
N LEU A 684 -3.12 -22.98 -11.90
CA LEU A 684 -3.47 -22.62 -10.54
C LEU A 684 -2.21 -22.69 -9.66
N VAL A 685 -1.90 -21.60 -8.95
CA VAL A 685 -0.75 -21.53 -8.04
C VAL A 685 -1.21 -21.09 -6.66
N HIS A 686 -0.73 -21.77 -5.60
CA HIS A 686 -1.07 -21.37 -4.23
C HIS A 686 0.03 -21.76 -3.22
N GLY A 687 0.18 -20.96 -2.16
CA GLY A 687 1.00 -21.29 -1.00
C GLY A 687 0.22 -22.05 0.07
N THR A 688 0.80 -23.08 0.69
CA THR A 688 0.09 -23.84 1.75
C THR A 688 0.04 -23.11 3.09
N GLY A 689 0.90 -22.11 3.30
CA GLY A 689 0.93 -21.25 4.48
C GLY A 689 0.29 -19.87 4.22
N ASP A 690 -0.66 -19.81 3.28
CA ASP A 690 -1.40 -18.57 2.98
C ASP A 690 -2.42 -18.31 4.09
N ASP A 691 -2.09 -17.35 4.94
CA ASP A 691 -2.89 -16.92 6.08
C ASP A 691 -3.98 -15.88 5.71
N ASN A 692 -3.98 -15.44 4.46
CA ASN A 692 -4.93 -14.44 3.93
C ASN A 692 -6.01 -15.13 3.08
N VAL A 693 -5.64 -15.61 1.90
CA VAL A 693 -6.51 -16.43 1.05
C VAL A 693 -6.17 -17.91 1.30
N HIS A 694 -6.88 -18.55 2.17
CA HIS A 694 -6.59 -19.91 2.59
C HIS A 694 -6.49 -20.88 1.42
N PHE A 695 -5.53 -21.79 1.49
CA PHE A 695 -5.31 -22.85 0.50
C PHE A 695 -6.57 -23.71 0.22
N GLN A 696 -7.53 -23.70 1.13
CA GLN A 696 -8.87 -24.26 0.96
C GLN A 696 -9.56 -23.80 -0.33
N ASN A 697 -9.37 -22.51 -0.71
CA ASN A 697 -9.90 -21.98 -1.97
C ASN A 697 -9.41 -22.77 -3.19
N ALA A 698 -8.11 -23.07 -3.23
CA ALA A 698 -7.53 -23.87 -4.31
C ALA A 698 -8.04 -25.33 -4.29
N ILE A 699 -8.12 -25.95 -3.12
CA ILE A 699 -8.57 -27.33 -2.96
C ILE A 699 -9.99 -27.53 -3.48
N ASP A 700 -10.90 -26.60 -3.16
CA ASP A 700 -12.29 -26.71 -3.62
C ASP A 700 -12.43 -26.49 -5.13
N LEU A 701 -11.64 -25.57 -5.70
CA LEU A 701 -11.62 -25.38 -7.16
C LEU A 701 -11.05 -26.60 -7.89
N ILE A 702 -9.99 -27.23 -7.37
CA ILE A 702 -9.44 -28.49 -7.86
C ILE A 702 -10.54 -29.56 -7.85
N THR A 703 -11.21 -29.72 -6.73
CA THR A 703 -12.30 -30.70 -6.57
C THR A 703 -13.43 -30.45 -7.57
N ALA A 704 -13.81 -29.20 -7.81
CA ALA A 704 -14.84 -28.84 -8.78
C ALA A 704 -14.40 -29.15 -10.23
N LEU A 705 -13.16 -28.84 -10.59
CA LEU A 705 -12.58 -29.15 -11.91
C LEU A 705 -12.45 -30.65 -12.14
N GLU A 706 -12.01 -31.43 -11.14
CA GLU A 706 -11.93 -32.88 -11.22
C GLU A 706 -13.31 -33.52 -11.42
N LYS A 707 -14.30 -33.11 -10.65
CA LYS A 707 -15.70 -33.56 -10.82
C LYS A 707 -16.26 -33.24 -12.20
N ALA A 708 -15.83 -32.12 -12.78
CA ALA A 708 -16.21 -31.74 -14.14
C ALA A 708 -15.36 -32.43 -15.24
N GLY A 709 -14.41 -33.27 -14.87
CA GLY A 709 -13.51 -33.97 -15.81
C GLY A 709 -12.54 -33.08 -16.55
N LYS A 710 -12.18 -31.91 -15.96
CA LYS A 710 -11.31 -30.91 -16.59
C LYS A 710 -9.84 -31.15 -16.23
N GLN A 711 -8.96 -30.87 -17.20
CA GLN A 711 -7.52 -30.92 -17.01
C GLN A 711 -6.98 -29.52 -16.83
N PHE A 712 -6.03 -29.34 -15.92
CA PHE A 712 -5.37 -28.08 -15.59
C PHE A 712 -3.96 -28.34 -15.03
N GLU A 713 -3.13 -27.32 -14.98
CA GLU A 713 -1.82 -27.38 -14.32
C GLU A 713 -1.91 -26.74 -12.94
N MET A 714 -1.17 -27.29 -11.97
CA MET A 714 -1.11 -26.75 -10.61
C MET A 714 0.32 -26.70 -10.08
N ARG A 715 0.62 -25.65 -9.30
CA ARG A 715 1.83 -25.59 -8.49
C ARG A 715 1.50 -25.17 -7.06
N VAL A 716 1.94 -25.98 -6.11
CA VAL A 716 1.86 -25.68 -4.67
C VAL A 716 3.23 -25.22 -4.18
N TYR A 717 3.24 -24.16 -3.35
CA TYR A 717 4.43 -23.69 -2.66
C TYR A 717 4.30 -23.96 -1.16
N PRO A 718 4.97 -25.02 -0.63
CA PRO A 718 4.88 -25.39 0.79
C PRO A 718 5.33 -24.26 1.71
N ASN A 719 4.58 -24.02 2.80
CA ASN A 719 4.83 -23.01 3.84
C ASN A 719 4.90 -21.56 3.35
N LYS A 720 4.58 -21.28 2.10
CA LYS A 720 4.57 -19.91 1.59
C LYS A 720 3.23 -19.26 1.87
N ASN A 721 3.30 -18.01 2.34
CA ASN A 721 2.14 -17.16 2.59
C ASN A 721 1.59 -16.58 1.28
N HIS A 722 0.63 -15.65 1.40
CA HIS A 722 -0.05 -15.00 0.27
C HIS A 722 0.90 -14.35 -0.74
N GLY A 723 2.05 -13.86 -0.30
CA GLY A 723 3.06 -13.25 -1.16
C GLY A 723 3.96 -14.22 -1.91
N ILE A 724 4.01 -15.52 -1.57
CA ILE A 724 4.87 -16.55 -2.17
C ILE A 724 6.30 -16.05 -2.38
N TYR A 725 7.00 -15.70 -1.31
CA TYR A 725 8.35 -15.10 -1.36
C TYR A 725 9.36 -15.82 -0.45
N GLY A 726 10.60 -15.36 -0.49
CA GLY A 726 11.75 -15.83 0.30
C GLY A 726 12.71 -16.72 -0.50
N GLY A 727 14.00 -16.45 -0.38
CA GLY A 727 15.05 -17.13 -1.16
C GLY A 727 14.80 -17.02 -2.66
N ASN A 728 14.88 -18.14 -3.36
CA ASN A 728 14.65 -18.23 -4.81
C ASN A 728 13.19 -18.43 -5.22
N THR A 729 12.24 -18.34 -4.28
CA THR A 729 10.84 -18.70 -4.54
C THR A 729 10.22 -17.83 -5.65
N ARG A 730 10.46 -16.51 -5.63
CA ARG A 730 9.96 -15.60 -6.67
C ARG A 730 10.55 -15.92 -8.05
N LEU A 731 11.83 -16.16 -8.15
CA LEU A 731 12.48 -16.55 -9.40
C LEU A 731 11.84 -17.84 -9.94
N ASN A 732 11.65 -18.86 -9.10
CA ASN A 732 11.01 -20.12 -9.48
C ASN A 732 9.55 -19.92 -9.94
N LEU A 733 8.77 -19.11 -9.22
CA LEU A 733 7.39 -18.81 -9.57
C LEU A 733 7.28 -18.11 -10.94
N TYR A 734 8.08 -17.08 -11.16
CA TYR A 734 8.02 -16.33 -12.42
C TYR A 734 8.59 -17.12 -13.59
N GLN A 735 9.55 -18.04 -13.35
CA GLN A 735 9.98 -19.01 -14.35
C GLN A 735 8.84 -19.95 -14.75
N LEU A 736 8.14 -20.53 -13.76
CA LEU A 736 6.98 -21.39 -14.01
C LEU A 736 5.90 -20.67 -14.86
N MET A 737 5.57 -19.44 -14.48
CA MET A 737 4.55 -18.66 -15.20
C MET A 737 5.01 -18.30 -16.62
N THR A 738 6.28 -17.95 -16.79
CA THR A 738 6.86 -17.67 -18.13
C THR A 738 6.83 -18.91 -19.02
N ASP A 739 7.29 -20.05 -18.49
CA ASP A 739 7.26 -21.33 -19.23
C ASP A 739 5.84 -21.75 -19.63
N PHE A 740 4.87 -21.49 -18.74
CA PHE A 740 3.46 -21.76 -19.04
C PHE A 740 2.96 -20.87 -20.19
N ILE A 741 3.24 -19.55 -20.14
CA ILE A 741 2.87 -18.61 -21.20
C ILE A 741 3.49 -19.04 -22.53
N GLU A 742 4.78 -19.34 -22.58
CA GLU A 742 5.49 -19.73 -23.81
C GLU A 742 4.97 -21.04 -24.42
N ARG A 743 4.44 -21.96 -23.59
CA ARG A 743 3.89 -23.25 -24.05
C ARG A 743 2.42 -23.15 -24.47
N LYS A 744 1.66 -22.22 -23.91
CA LYS A 744 0.19 -22.24 -23.93
C LYS A 744 -0.44 -21.00 -24.57
N LEU A 745 0.33 -19.97 -24.84
CA LEU A 745 -0.09 -18.73 -25.48
C LEU A 745 0.79 -18.38 -26.67
#